data_e58762c73381b9b064b3d5bd2f6c832f
#
_entry.id   e58762c73381b9b064b3d5bd2f6c832f
#
_cell.length_a   1.000
_cell.length_b   1.000
_cell.length_c   1.000
_cell.angle_alpha   90.00
_cell.angle_beta   90.00
_cell.angle_gamma   90.00
#
_symmetry.space_group_name_H-M   'P 1'
#
loop_
_entity.id
_entity.type
_entity.pdbx_description
1 polymer ?
#
loop_
_entity_poly.entity_id
_entity_poly.type
_entity_poly.pdbx_seq_one_letter_code
_entity_poly.pdbx_strand_id
1 'polypeptide(L)'
;VAAGYSAAMALLVAGPLLRPGYLLLRDAVSTPRSYPTDSALGLGDAAPRAVPQDALLAAASALVDGGLIVKAILVLALWAAAYGGVVLVRELLRAPLGAQLVAATVALWNPYVAERLLQGHWSLLTGYAALLWTVLAAYRLRCAVVVQQPADTLESPEPTSTPDRPELPGSARSAGTGRLRGTTSIRAAGQRRGLRQIAAAHSRTASAWAALAGSLAAAGLTPTGALLAGCTALALVRVRQLPATVALWVAASAPWLTATALSGAGGEPSDPAGIAAFAARAEPGLGTLGSLAGLGGIWNAAAVPDSRTTPLAAISTVALLAIVALGVRAVATGNGDPDGRHIRRVLLLLAAVAVLFPALGATPWGMQALEWLVAHMPGAGLLRDTQKYVALAMPAYALCAAAGCGVLARRFSAPRQPAAADQPVSTSRAVTSTVAALFVVLLVLPLYDLAWGVGGAVRAVRYPDGWQRVAERVDDSTDIAVLPGGMFRKFPYSGAAPVLDPAPRILPGDVLQTGELPVRGRTVSGEGARARQVETLLLHGGPAVDLARLGVGWVLVERTTPGPLGRSAATLAQLEPTYEDADLALYRVPGVIERRGSTTQQRAFAYAAHSLWGAMLVAGPLVVLGVRARSRARMRR
;
A
#
# COMPACT_ATOMS: atom_id res chain seq x y z
N VAL A 1 14.40 13.35 15.34
CA VAL A 1 13.87 12.39 16.33
C VAL A 1 12.77 11.54 15.69
N ALA A 2 11.63 12.09 15.22
CA ALA A 2 10.50 11.28 14.76
C ALA A 2 10.82 10.38 13.54
N ALA A 3 11.58 10.88 12.55
CA ALA A 3 12.01 10.06 11.41
C ALA A 3 12.96 8.91 11.84
N GLY A 4 13.86 9.19 12.77
CA GLY A 4 14.75 8.17 13.35
C GLY A 4 13.99 7.13 14.17
N TYR A 5 12.99 7.53 14.95
CA TYR A 5 12.10 6.62 15.65
C TYR A 5 11.34 5.70 14.68
N SER A 6 10.77 6.27 13.61
CA SER A 6 10.09 5.49 12.56
C SER A 6 11.02 4.49 11.88
N ALA A 7 12.28 4.88 11.63
CA ALA A 7 13.29 3.99 11.05
C ALA A 7 13.67 2.86 12.02
N ALA A 8 13.89 3.18 13.30
CA ALA A 8 14.21 2.19 14.31
C ALA A 8 13.08 1.14 14.46
N MET A 9 11.82 1.58 14.47
CA MET A 9 10.68 0.66 14.52
C MET A 9 10.60 -0.22 13.25
N ALA A 10 10.79 0.35 12.05
CA ALA A 10 10.76 -0.42 10.82
C ALA A 10 11.90 -1.47 10.78
N LEU A 11 13.08 -1.10 11.23
CA LEU A 11 14.22 -2.02 11.32
C LEU A 11 14.01 -3.09 12.42
N LEU A 12 13.38 -2.74 13.54
CA LEU A 12 13.05 -3.70 14.60
C LEU A 12 12.06 -4.76 14.08
N VAL A 13 11.07 -4.35 13.30
CA VAL A 13 10.10 -5.27 12.68
C VAL A 13 10.77 -6.14 11.62
N ALA A 14 11.60 -5.55 10.74
CA ALA A 14 12.22 -6.27 9.63
C ALA A 14 13.50 -7.07 10.00
N GLY A 15 14.02 -6.94 11.23
CA GLY A 15 15.36 -7.36 11.64
C GLY A 15 15.89 -8.68 11.07
N PRO A 16 15.24 -9.84 11.28
CA PRO A 16 15.75 -11.14 10.77
C PRO A 16 15.79 -11.23 9.24
N LEU A 17 14.91 -10.49 8.55
CA LEU A 17 14.88 -10.47 7.08
C LEU A 17 16.10 -9.75 6.49
N LEU A 18 16.75 -8.87 7.24
CA LEU A 18 17.91 -8.10 6.75
C LEU A 18 19.18 -8.95 6.59
N ARG A 19 19.19 -10.18 7.09
CA ARG A 19 20.26 -11.15 6.85
C ARG A 19 20.35 -11.51 5.35
N PRO A 20 21.53 -11.99 4.87
CA PRO A 20 21.67 -12.49 3.51
C PRO A 20 20.67 -13.60 3.19
N GLY A 21 20.07 -13.55 1.97
CA GLY A 21 19.06 -14.48 1.51
C GLY A 21 17.78 -13.77 1.06
N TYR A 22 16.68 -14.50 0.93
CA TYR A 22 15.45 -14.11 0.23
C TYR A 22 14.23 -14.22 1.13
N LEU A 23 13.22 -13.39 0.91
CA LEU A 23 11.93 -13.52 1.56
C LEU A 23 11.13 -14.64 0.85
N LEU A 24 10.85 -15.70 1.60
CA LEU A 24 10.01 -16.80 1.14
C LEU A 24 9.09 -17.20 2.30
N LEU A 25 7.85 -16.72 2.27
CA LEU A 25 6.87 -16.96 3.34
C LEU A 25 5.46 -16.79 2.79
N ARG A 26 4.68 -17.86 2.75
CA ARG A 26 3.31 -17.90 2.19
C ARG A 26 3.25 -17.24 0.81
N ASP A 27 2.56 -16.10 0.68
CA ASP A 27 2.40 -15.39 -0.60
C ASP A 27 3.64 -14.56 -1.01
N ALA A 28 4.59 -14.36 -0.09
CA ALA A 28 5.82 -13.64 -0.40
C ALA A 28 6.85 -14.57 -1.02
N VAL A 29 7.28 -14.24 -2.23
CA VAL A 29 8.41 -14.87 -2.91
C VAL A 29 9.32 -13.77 -3.44
N SER A 30 10.57 -13.74 -3.00
CA SER A 30 11.64 -12.95 -3.62
C SER A 30 12.74 -13.88 -4.11
N THR A 31 13.37 -13.54 -5.20
CA THR A 31 14.33 -14.37 -5.93
C THR A 31 15.56 -13.55 -6.29
N PRO A 32 16.72 -14.17 -6.57
CA PRO A 32 17.91 -13.43 -6.99
C PRO A 32 17.63 -12.61 -8.26
N ARG A 33 17.01 -13.25 -9.23
CA ARG A 33 16.64 -12.72 -10.53
C ARG A 33 15.20 -13.09 -10.84
N SER A 34 14.42 -12.17 -11.39
CA SER A 34 13.11 -12.41 -11.99
C SER A 34 13.13 -12.00 -13.46
N TYR A 35 12.22 -12.58 -14.25
CA TYR A 35 12.22 -12.40 -15.72
C TYR A 35 10.92 -11.77 -16.20
N PRO A 36 10.93 -11.01 -17.31
CA PRO A 36 9.77 -10.33 -17.87
C PRO A 36 8.91 -11.29 -18.71
N THR A 37 8.45 -12.38 -18.10
CA THR A 37 7.56 -13.38 -18.71
C THR A 37 6.18 -12.77 -19.01
N ASP A 38 5.36 -13.43 -19.82
CA ASP A 38 3.99 -13.00 -20.07
C ASP A 38 3.17 -12.98 -18.78
N SER A 39 3.38 -13.96 -17.88
CA SER A 39 2.76 -13.97 -16.56
C SER A 39 3.18 -12.77 -15.69
N ALA A 40 4.46 -12.38 -15.71
CA ALA A 40 4.95 -11.22 -14.98
C ALA A 40 4.35 -9.88 -15.50
N LEU A 41 4.07 -9.82 -16.81
CA LEU A 41 3.40 -8.69 -17.46
C LEU A 41 1.87 -8.73 -17.30
N GLY A 42 1.31 -9.84 -16.81
CA GLY A 42 -0.12 -10.06 -16.67
C GLY A 42 -0.82 -10.51 -17.96
N LEU A 43 -0.08 -11.09 -18.88
CA LEU A 43 -0.56 -11.60 -20.18
C LEU A 43 -0.71 -13.13 -20.20
N GLY A 44 -0.38 -13.81 -19.10
CA GLY A 44 -0.51 -15.26 -18.95
C GLY A 44 -1.96 -15.73 -18.89
N ASP A 45 -2.16 -17.05 -18.85
CA ASP A 45 -3.49 -17.68 -18.84
C ASP A 45 -4.19 -17.63 -17.47
N ALA A 46 -3.45 -17.40 -16.39
CA ALA A 46 -4.00 -17.26 -15.05
C ALA A 46 -4.34 -15.80 -14.72
N ALA A 47 -5.21 -15.59 -13.71
CA ALA A 47 -5.54 -14.24 -13.25
C ALA A 47 -4.29 -13.45 -12.83
N PRO A 48 -4.16 -12.18 -13.24
CA PRO A 48 -2.97 -11.35 -13.00
C PRO A 48 -2.90 -10.87 -11.54
N ARG A 49 -2.50 -11.72 -10.61
CA ARG A 49 -2.53 -11.46 -9.16
C ARG A 49 -1.37 -10.59 -8.66
N ALA A 50 -0.23 -10.60 -9.36
CA ALA A 50 1.02 -9.95 -8.95
C ALA A 50 1.49 -8.85 -9.91
N VAL A 51 0.57 -8.21 -10.63
CA VAL A 51 0.84 -7.10 -11.55
C VAL A 51 0.56 -5.77 -10.83
N PRO A 52 1.46 -4.77 -10.92
CA PRO A 52 2.74 -4.70 -11.65
C PRO A 52 3.96 -5.20 -10.85
N GLN A 53 3.75 -5.83 -9.70
CA GLN A 53 4.81 -6.24 -8.78
C GLN A 53 5.90 -7.08 -9.47
N ASP A 54 5.51 -8.13 -10.20
CA ASP A 54 6.45 -9.08 -10.80
C ASP A 54 7.20 -8.45 -11.98
N ALA A 55 6.55 -7.59 -12.76
CA ALA A 55 7.21 -6.82 -13.81
C ALA A 55 8.25 -5.82 -13.24
N LEU A 56 7.94 -5.16 -12.11
CA LEU A 56 8.90 -4.30 -11.40
C LEU A 56 10.12 -5.11 -10.95
N LEU A 57 9.89 -6.28 -10.35
CA LEU A 57 10.98 -7.15 -9.90
C LEU A 57 11.81 -7.67 -11.07
N ALA A 58 11.17 -8.05 -12.18
CA ALA A 58 11.85 -8.49 -13.39
C ALA A 58 12.77 -7.39 -13.96
N ALA A 59 12.27 -6.15 -14.07
CA ALA A 59 13.06 -5.02 -14.55
C ALA A 59 14.19 -4.65 -13.60
N ALA A 60 13.91 -4.52 -12.31
CA ALA A 60 14.89 -4.06 -11.33
C ALA A 60 15.94 -5.13 -10.98
N SER A 61 15.56 -6.42 -10.95
CA SER A 61 16.49 -7.51 -10.66
C SER A 61 17.47 -7.79 -11.81
N ALA A 62 17.31 -7.12 -12.95
CA ALA A 62 18.33 -7.09 -13.99
C ALA A 62 19.62 -6.36 -13.55
N LEU A 63 19.49 -5.43 -12.61
CA LEU A 63 20.57 -4.53 -12.19
C LEU A 63 21.04 -4.82 -10.75
N VAL A 64 20.12 -5.25 -9.87
CA VAL A 64 20.38 -5.43 -8.44
C VAL A 64 19.66 -6.71 -7.99
N ASP A 65 20.25 -7.47 -7.06
CA ASP A 65 19.62 -8.67 -6.50
C ASP A 65 18.18 -8.42 -6.04
N GLY A 66 17.24 -9.27 -6.51
CA GLY A 66 15.81 -9.09 -6.28
C GLY A 66 15.41 -9.21 -4.80
N GLY A 67 16.15 -9.99 -4.01
CA GLY A 67 15.95 -10.06 -2.56
C GLY A 67 16.26 -8.74 -1.87
N LEU A 68 17.33 -8.04 -2.30
CA LEU A 68 17.65 -6.70 -1.78
C LEU A 68 16.56 -5.68 -2.16
N ILE A 69 16.01 -5.76 -3.36
CA ILE A 69 14.92 -4.88 -3.82
C ILE A 69 13.68 -5.07 -2.94
N VAL A 70 13.23 -6.31 -2.73
CA VAL A 70 12.06 -6.59 -1.90
C VAL A 70 12.27 -6.14 -0.45
N LYS A 71 13.44 -6.38 0.13
CA LYS A 71 13.80 -5.91 1.48
C LYS A 71 13.77 -4.39 1.57
N ALA A 72 14.35 -3.70 0.58
CA ALA A 72 14.36 -2.24 0.54
C ALA A 72 12.95 -1.67 0.44
N ILE A 73 12.11 -2.20 -0.46
CA ILE A 73 10.72 -1.77 -0.60
C ILE A 73 9.95 -2.00 0.71
N LEU A 74 10.09 -3.16 1.34
CA LEU A 74 9.38 -3.47 2.58
C LEU A 74 9.83 -2.56 3.73
N VAL A 75 11.13 -2.37 3.95
CA VAL A 75 11.64 -1.48 5.01
C VAL A 75 11.20 -0.03 4.77
N LEU A 76 11.27 0.43 3.51
CA LEU A 76 10.79 1.77 3.14
C LEU A 76 9.28 1.91 3.34
N ALA A 77 8.48 0.89 3.05
CA ALA A 77 7.03 0.90 3.27
C ALA A 77 6.71 0.99 4.78
N LEU A 78 7.34 0.18 5.61
CA LEU A 78 7.18 0.22 7.07
C LEU A 78 7.59 1.57 7.64
N TRP A 79 8.74 2.11 7.21
CA TRP A 79 9.19 3.44 7.59
C TRP A 79 8.20 4.53 7.13
N ALA A 80 7.73 4.45 5.88
CA ALA A 80 6.81 5.42 5.30
C ALA A 80 5.43 5.40 5.98
N ALA A 81 4.96 4.24 6.44
CA ALA A 81 3.74 4.13 7.25
C ALA A 81 3.91 4.85 8.59
N ALA A 82 4.96 4.53 9.37
CA ALA A 82 5.23 5.18 10.64
C ALA A 82 5.46 6.70 10.48
N TYR A 83 6.33 7.10 9.56
CA TYR A 83 6.66 8.51 9.34
C TYR A 83 5.52 9.29 8.70
N GLY A 84 4.69 8.64 7.88
CA GLY A 84 3.46 9.21 7.35
C GLY A 84 2.48 9.59 8.46
N GLY A 85 2.34 8.75 9.49
CA GLY A 85 1.58 9.06 10.72
C GLY A 85 2.09 10.30 11.42
N VAL A 86 3.42 10.44 11.58
CA VAL A 86 4.05 11.66 12.13
C VAL A 86 3.67 12.90 11.35
N VAL A 87 3.83 12.85 10.01
CA VAL A 87 3.57 14.02 9.15
C VAL A 87 2.08 14.38 9.16
N LEU A 88 1.21 13.37 9.12
CA LEU A 88 -0.24 13.54 9.14
C LEU A 88 -0.71 14.33 10.38
N VAL A 89 -0.32 13.87 11.57
CA VAL A 89 -0.77 14.53 12.82
C VAL A 89 -0.09 15.87 13.04
N ARG A 90 1.12 16.06 12.52
CA ARG A 90 1.81 17.33 12.55
C ARG A 90 1.10 18.39 11.68
N GLU A 91 0.64 18.01 10.47
CA GLU A 91 -0.02 18.95 9.56
C GLU A 91 -1.48 19.20 9.92
N LEU A 92 -2.26 18.17 10.28
CA LEU A 92 -3.70 18.32 10.54
C LEU A 92 -4.03 18.73 11.99
N LEU A 93 -3.18 18.39 12.95
CA LEU A 93 -3.42 18.65 14.39
C LEU A 93 -2.37 19.54 15.03
N ARG A 94 -1.27 19.88 14.34
CA ARG A 94 -0.11 20.58 14.91
C ARG A 94 0.42 19.88 16.18
N ALA A 95 0.34 18.54 16.18
CA ALA A 95 0.63 17.72 17.33
C ALA A 95 2.09 17.87 17.82
N PRO A 96 2.35 17.90 19.14
CA PRO A 96 3.70 17.89 19.71
C PRO A 96 4.39 16.55 19.47
N LEU A 97 5.72 16.51 19.67
CA LEU A 97 6.56 15.36 19.35
C LEU A 97 6.04 14.04 19.97
N GLY A 98 5.68 14.03 21.25
CA GLY A 98 5.16 12.83 21.91
C GLY A 98 3.94 12.25 21.20
N ALA A 99 2.95 13.09 20.85
CA ALA A 99 1.76 12.66 20.10
C ALA A 99 2.10 12.21 18.66
N GLN A 100 3.14 12.79 18.03
CA GLN A 100 3.66 12.32 16.74
C GLN A 100 4.22 10.89 16.84
N LEU A 101 4.93 10.56 17.92
CA LEU A 101 5.47 9.23 18.14
C LEU A 101 4.35 8.20 18.38
N VAL A 102 3.29 8.58 19.11
CA VAL A 102 2.08 7.74 19.27
C VAL A 102 1.45 7.44 17.91
N ALA A 103 1.28 8.44 17.03
CA ALA A 103 0.74 8.24 15.70
C ALA A 103 1.62 7.31 14.84
N ALA A 104 2.94 7.45 14.92
CA ALA A 104 3.89 6.56 14.26
C ALA A 104 3.74 5.11 14.74
N THR A 105 3.58 4.93 16.07
CA THR A 105 3.36 3.61 16.67
C THR A 105 2.07 2.98 16.18
N VAL A 106 0.94 3.70 16.23
CA VAL A 106 -0.36 3.20 15.73
C VAL A 106 -0.27 2.83 14.25
N ALA A 107 0.40 3.63 13.43
CA ALA A 107 0.50 3.39 11.99
C ALA A 107 1.35 2.16 11.62
N LEU A 108 2.29 1.76 12.45
CA LEU A 108 3.17 0.63 12.17
C LEU A 108 2.93 -0.56 13.09
N TRP A 109 2.75 -0.31 14.39
CA TRP A 109 2.67 -1.36 15.41
C TRP A 109 1.20 -1.71 15.68
N ASN A 110 0.64 -2.54 14.81
CA ASN A 110 -0.75 -2.96 14.89
C ASN A 110 -0.95 -4.37 14.27
N PRO A 111 -2.05 -5.06 14.60
CA PRO A 111 -2.32 -6.40 14.11
C PRO A 111 -2.38 -6.51 12.58
N TYR A 112 -2.90 -5.49 11.87
CA TYR A 112 -2.95 -5.50 10.41
C TYR A 112 -1.57 -5.68 9.79
N VAL A 113 -0.58 -4.93 10.26
CA VAL A 113 0.80 -5.02 9.77
C VAL A 113 1.38 -6.40 10.07
N ALA A 114 1.20 -6.92 11.29
CA ALA A 114 1.70 -8.22 11.70
C ALA A 114 1.11 -9.36 10.87
N GLU A 115 -0.22 -9.40 10.71
CA GLU A 115 -0.93 -10.40 9.94
C GLU A 115 -0.58 -10.36 8.45
N ARG A 116 -0.45 -9.14 7.87
CA ARG A 116 -0.08 -9.00 6.46
C ARG A 116 1.39 -9.32 6.20
N LEU A 117 2.28 -9.10 7.16
CA LEU A 117 3.67 -9.58 7.10
C LEU A 117 3.71 -11.12 7.12
N LEU A 118 2.99 -11.75 8.06
CA LEU A 118 2.93 -13.22 8.16
C LEU A 118 2.28 -13.86 6.93
N GLN A 119 1.28 -13.22 6.31
CA GLN A 119 0.68 -13.71 5.06
C GLN A 119 1.61 -13.51 3.86
N GLY A 120 2.66 -12.69 3.97
CA GLY A 120 3.55 -12.40 2.86
C GLY A 120 3.09 -11.26 1.95
N HIS A 121 2.14 -10.45 2.39
CA HIS A 121 1.56 -9.35 1.61
C HIS A 121 2.42 -8.07 1.63
N TRP A 122 3.73 -8.19 1.37
CA TRP A 122 4.67 -7.08 1.42
C TRP A 122 4.32 -5.94 0.46
N SER A 123 3.80 -6.25 -0.72
CA SER A 123 3.37 -5.26 -1.70
C SER A 123 2.08 -4.55 -1.30
N LEU A 124 1.15 -5.22 -0.61
CA LEU A 124 -0.04 -4.58 -0.04
C LEU A 124 0.35 -3.61 1.08
N LEU A 125 1.38 -3.91 1.87
CA LEU A 125 1.90 -3.00 2.90
C LEU A 125 2.49 -1.72 2.31
N THR A 126 2.97 -1.74 1.05
CA THR A 126 3.32 -0.52 0.31
C THR A 126 2.07 0.35 0.06
N GLY A 127 0.96 -0.27 -0.35
CA GLY A 127 -0.33 0.40 -0.49
C GLY A 127 -0.87 0.95 0.84
N TYR A 128 -0.76 0.18 1.91
CA TYR A 128 -1.10 0.62 3.27
C TYR A 128 -0.31 1.87 3.69
N ALA A 129 0.99 1.87 3.48
CA ALA A 129 1.83 3.04 3.76
C ALA A 129 1.44 4.25 2.91
N ALA A 130 1.12 4.05 1.64
CA ALA A 130 0.74 5.10 0.71
C ALA A 130 -0.56 5.83 1.12
N LEU A 131 -1.45 5.21 1.92
CA LEU A 131 -2.70 5.85 2.38
C LEU A 131 -2.44 7.17 3.11
N LEU A 132 -1.48 7.22 4.03
CA LEU A 132 -1.16 8.45 4.77
C LEU A 132 -0.66 9.57 3.86
N TRP A 133 0.12 9.22 2.84
CA TRP A 133 0.66 10.18 1.86
C TRP A 133 -0.43 10.63 0.89
N THR A 134 -1.39 9.76 0.54
CA THR A 134 -2.58 10.11 -0.23
C THR A 134 -3.46 11.11 0.52
N VAL A 135 -3.71 10.89 1.81
CA VAL A 135 -4.42 11.85 2.67
C VAL A 135 -3.72 13.21 2.70
N LEU A 136 -2.39 13.20 2.91
CA LEU A 136 -1.59 14.42 2.94
C LEU A 136 -1.60 15.17 1.61
N ALA A 137 -1.50 14.45 0.48
CA ALA A 137 -1.57 15.05 -0.84
C ALA A 137 -2.94 15.67 -1.11
N ALA A 138 -4.03 14.98 -0.78
CA ALA A 138 -5.39 15.49 -0.91
C ALA A 138 -5.62 16.74 -0.03
N TYR A 139 -5.14 16.73 1.21
CA TYR A 139 -5.20 17.91 2.09
C TYR A 139 -4.46 19.12 1.50
N ARG A 140 -3.23 18.92 1.03
CA ARG A 140 -2.43 19.99 0.42
C ARG A 140 -3.05 20.52 -0.86
N LEU A 141 -3.70 19.66 -1.68
CA LEU A 141 -4.46 20.08 -2.85
C LEU A 141 -5.65 20.98 -2.49
N ARG A 142 -6.38 20.63 -1.43
CA ARG A 142 -7.50 21.46 -0.95
C ARG A 142 -7.03 22.82 -0.48
N CYS A 143 -5.95 22.89 0.30
CA CYS A 143 -5.38 24.13 0.81
C CYS A 143 -4.77 25.03 -0.29
N ALA A 144 -4.22 24.42 -1.36
CA ALA A 144 -3.59 25.17 -2.45
C ALA A 144 -4.59 26.00 -3.27
N VAL A 145 -5.83 25.54 -3.42
CA VAL A 145 -6.89 26.22 -4.19
C VAL A 145 -7.41 27.48 -3.50
N VAL A 146 -7.41 27.52 -2.17
CA VAL A 146 -7.90 28.69 -1.39
C VAL A 146 -7.03 29.93 -1.61
N VAL A 147 -5.74 29.73 -1.89
CA VAL A 147 -4.78 30.85 -2.12
C VAL A 147 -4.97 31.46 -3.53
N GLN A 148 -5.72 30.83 -4.43
CA GLN A 148 -5.92 31.31 -5.81
C GLN A 148 -7.20 32.12 -6.03
N GLN A 149 -8.07 32.30 -5.03
CA GLN A 149 -9.15 33.28 -5.15
C GLN A 149 -8.54 34.68 -5.00
N PRO A 150 -8.59 35.51 -6.06
CA PRO A 150 -8.21 36.92 -5.91
C PRO A 150 -9.15 37.57 -4.91
N ALA A 151 -8.61 38.48 -4.13
CA ALA A 151 -9.40 39.41 -3.28
C ALA A 151 -10.07 40.48 -4.17
N ASP A 152 -10.86 40.04 -5.17
CA ASP A 152 -11.52 40.91 -6.15
C ASP A 152 -12.95 41.29 -5.73
N THR A 153 -13.24 41.28 -4.44
CA THR A 153 -14.47 41.89 -3.89
C THR A 153 -14.21 42.58 -2.57
N LEU A 154 -13.23 43.51 -2.56
CA LEU A 154 -13.32 44.63 -1.69
C LEU A 154 -13.71 45.81 -2.58
N GLU A 155 -15.03 46.00 -2.75
CA GLU A 155 -15.59 47.28 -3.16
C GLU A 155 -14.90 48.34 -2.35
N SER A 156 -14.18 49.21 -3.04
CA SER A 156 -13.71 50.47 -2.46
C SER A 156 -14.93 51.25 -2.00
N PRO A 157 -15.03 51.68 -0.73
CA PRO A 157 -16.09 52.59 -0.36
C PRO A 157 -15.91 53.85 -1.19
N GLU A 158 -16.96 54.24 -1.90
CA GLU A 158 -17.04 55.55 -2.55
C GLU A 158 -16.70 56.64 -1.53
N PRO A 159 -15.92 57.67 -1.91
CA PRO A 159 -15.68 58.78 -1.03
C PRO A 159 -16.98 59.57 -0.89
N THR A 160 -17.64 59.45 0.26
CA THR A 160 -18.72 60.33 0.68
C THR A 160 -18.25 61.78 0.63
N SER A 161 -18.88 62.55 -0.22
CA SER A 161 -18.78 64.01 -0.30
C SER A 161 -19.07 64.63 1.07
N THR A 162 -18.09 65.29 1.67
CA THR A 162 -18.24 66.17 2.83
C THR A 162 -18.51 67.60 2.35
N PRO A 163 -19.45 68.31 2.98
CA PRO A 163 -19.85 69.64 2.54
C PRO A 163 -18.82 70.71 2.93
N ASP A 164 -18.88 71.78 2.13
CA ASP A 164 -18.15 73.08 2.17
C ASP A 164 -17.69 73.58 3.52
N ARG A 165 -16.44 74.01 3.56
CA ARG A 165 -15.92 74.92 4.54
C ARG A 165 -15.18 76.05 3.83
N PRO A 166 -15.37 77.38 4.25
CA PRO A 166 -15.01 78.55 3.47
C PRO A 166 -13.51 78.83 3.47
N GLU A 167 -13.09 79.44 2.35
CA GLU A 167 -11.75 79.93 2.08
C GLU A 167 -11.33 81.04 3.02
N LEU A 168 -10.07 81.06 3.41
CA LEU A 168 -9.30 82.20 3.86
C LEU A 168 -8.02 82.36 3.03
N PRO A 169 -7.66 83.53 2.57
CA PRO A 169 -6.60 83.74 1.59
C PRO A 169 -5.23 84.03 2.22
N GLY A 170 -4.19 83.60 1.55
CA GLY A 170 -2.85 84.19 1.62
C GLY A 170 -1.72 83.32 2.10
N SER A 171 -0.91 82.88 1.21
CA SER A 171 0.49 83.34 1.06
C SER A 171 1.25 82.41 0.06
N ALA A 172 2.15 83.09 -0.64
CA ALA A 172 2.81 82.61 -1.87
C ALA A 172 4.04 81.72 -1.66
N ARG A 173 4.29 80.97 -2.71
CA ARG A 173 5.59 80.49 -3.25
C ARG A 173 6.49 79.61 -2.42
N SER A 174 6.67 78.36 -2.94
CA SER A 174 8.02 78.01 -3.47
C SER A 174 7.93 76.73 -4.35
N ALA A 175 8.52 76.82 -5.52
CA ALA A 175 8.70 75.74 -6.47
C ALA A 175 9.71 74.72 -5.93
N GLY A 176 9.32 73.45 -5.86
CA GLY A 176 10.17 72.29 -5.52
C GLY A 176 9.96 71.18 -6.51
N THR A 177 10.67 71.18 -7.62
CA THR A 177 10.85 70.03 -8.55
C THR A 177 11.55 68.92 -7.82
N GLY A 178 10.84 67.82 -7.57
CA GLY A 178 11.49 66.62 -7.08
C GLY A 178 10.56 65.68 -6.32
N ARG A 179 9.81 64.83 -7.03
CA ARG A 179 9.34 63.50 -6.56
C ARG A 179 8.45 62.79 -7.60
N LEU A 180 9.04 62.36 -8.70
CA LEU A 180 8.41 61.38 -9.62
C LEU A 180 9.17 60.04 -9.71
N ARG A 181 10.16 59.79 -8.84
CA ARG A 181 10.92 58.51 -8.83
C ARG A 181 10.48 57.51 -7.77
N GLY A 182 9.61 57.84 -6.82
CA GLY A 182 9.22 56.92 -5.74
C GLY A 182 8.05 56.01 -6.06
N THR A 183 7.11 56.41 -6.91
CA THR A 183 5.85 55.68 -7.14
C THR A 183 6.01 54.51 -8.11
N THR A 184 6.94 54.55 -9.06
CA THR A 184 7.23 53.46 -10.00
C THR A 184 7.97 52.31 -9.33
N SER A 185 8.82 52.56 -8.36
CA SER A 185 9.55 51.51 -7.62
C SER A 185 8.65 50.69 -6.68
N ILE A 186 7.66 51.32 -6.05
CA ILE A 186 6.71 50.66 -5.14
C ILE A 186 5.73 49.78 -5.94
N ARG A 187 5.23 50.26 -7.09
CA ARG A 187 4.38 49.45 -7.97
C ARG A 187 5.15 48.25 -8.56
N ALA A 188 6.39 48.42 -9.01
CA ALA A 188 7.23 47.36 -9.52
C ALA A 188 7.58 46.33 -8.42
N ALA A 189 7.82 46.75 -7.18
CA ALA A 189 8.06 45.87 -6.04
C ALA A 189 6.79 45.10 -5.64
N GLY A 190 5.62 45.72 -5.66
CA GLY A 190 4.32 45.09 -5.44
C GLY A 190 3.99 44.03 -6.50
N GLN A 191 4.20 44.36 -7.78
CA GLN A 191 3.97 43.46 -8.91
C GLN A 191 4.92 42.24 -8.88
N ARG A 192 6.20 42.43 -8.53
CA ARG A 192 7.17 41.33 -8.33
C ARG A 192 6.81 40.46 -7.13
N ARG A 193 6.25 41.02 -6.04
CA ARG A 193 5.74 40.23 -4.90
C ARG A 193 4.52 39.41 -5.30
N GLY A 194 3.56 39.98 -6.05
CA GLY A 194 2.40 39.28 -6.59
C GLY A 194 2.81 38.10 -7.50
N LEU A 195 3.69 38.33 -8.47
CA LEU A 195 4.20 37.27 -9.37
C LEU A 195 4.94 36.15 -8.60
N ARG A 196 5.71 36.49 -7.56
CA ARG A 196 6.38 35.52 -6.69
C ARG A 196 5.37 34.69 -5.87
N GLN A 197 4.28 35.28 -5.39
CA GLN A 197 3.21 34.57 -4.67
C GLN A 197 2.44 33.63 -5.59
N ILE A 198 2.08 34.07 -6.80
CA ILE A 198 1.43 33.24 -7.82
C ILE A 198 2.34 32.06 -8.20
N ALA A 199 3.61 32.30 -8.50
CA ALA A 199 4.56 31.23 -8.81
C ALA A 199 4.75 30.24 -7.65
N ALA A 200 4.72 30.70 -6.40
CA ALA A 200 4.81 29.85 -5.23
C ALA A 200 3.52 29.02 -5.02
N ALA A 201 2.36 29.58 -5.34
CA ALA A 201 1.08 28.86 -5.29
C ALA A 201 1.03 27.74 -6.35
N HIS A 202 1.38 28.06 -7.61
CA HIS A 202 1.45 27.05 -8.68
C HIS A 202 2.45 25.93 -8.35
N SER A 203 3.61 26.26 -7.81
CA SER A 203 4.62 25.28 -7.38
C SER A 203 4.11 24.35 -6.27
N ARG A 204 3.34 24.88 -5.30
CA ARG A 204 2.70 24.08 -4.23
C ARG A 204 1.63 23.15 -4.79
N THR A 205 0.78 23.65 -5.67
CA THR A 205 -0.27 22.85 -6.35
C THR A 205 0.34 21.73 -7.18
N ALA A 206 1.35 22.02 -8.00
CA ALA A 206 2.07 21.02 -8.80
C ALA A 206 2.72 19.95 -7.91
N SER A 207 3.37 20.36 -6.80
CA SER A 207 3.95 19.42 -5.83
C SER A 207 2.90 18.54 -5.15
N ALA A 208 1.70 19.06 -4.89
CA ALA A 208 0.63 18.27 -4.28
C ALA A 208 0.03 17.24 -5.26
N TRP A 209 -0.16 17.61 -6.54
CA TRP A 209 -0.56 16.67 -7.59
C TRP A 209 0.50 15.59 -7.83
N ALA A 210 1.77 15.97 -7.88
CA ALA A 210 2.87 15.02 -8.01
C ALA A 210 2.95 14.05 -6.82
N ALA A 211 2.73 14.56 -5.59
CA ALA A 211 2.64 13.72 -4.40
C ALA A 211 1.46 12.74 -4.47
N LEU A 212 0.30 13.18 -4.97
CA LEU A 212 -0.85 12.31 -5.17
C LEU A 212 -0.57 11.24 -6.22
N ALA A 213 -0.02 11.63 -7.37
CA ALA A 213 0.35 10.70 -8.44
C ALA A 213 1.33 9.62 -7.92
N GLY A 214 2.40 10.02 -7.23
CA GLY A 214 3.38 9.10 -6.66
C GLY A 214 2.79 8.19 -5.57
N SER A 215 1.90 8.68 -4.72
CA SER A 215 1.26 7.85 -3.69
C SER A 215 0.25 6.86 -4.29
N LEU A 216 -0.51 7.26 -5.31
CA LEU A 216 -1.40 6.35 -6.06
C LEU A 216 -0.61 5.27 -6.80
N ALA A 217 0.51 5.64 -7.43
CA ALA A 217 1.38 4.67 -8.11
C ALA A 217 2.01 3.69 -7.12
N ALA A 218 2.50 4.15 -5.97
CA ALA A 218 3.03 3.28 -4.92
C ALA A 218 1.95 2.31 -4.38
N ALA A 219 0.73 2.79 -4.19
CA ALA A 219 -0.41 1.94 -3.83
C ALA A 219 -0.79 0.97 -4.96
N GLY A 220 -0.64 1.40 -6.22
CA GLY A 220 -0.92 0.63 -7.43
C GLY A 220 0.01 -0.56 -7.64
N LEU A 221 0.99 -0.81 -6.76
CA LEU A 221 1.78 -2.04 -6.77
C LEU A 221 0.92 -3.30 -6.60
N THR A 222 -0.30 -3.15 -6.09
CA THR A 222 -1.33 -4.20 -6.05
C THR A 222 -2.71 -3.63 -6.38
N PRO A 223 -3.62 -4.40 -6.98
CA PRO A 223 -5.01 -3.95 -7.25
C PRO A 223 -5.73 -3.49 -5.98
N THR A 224 -5.60 -4.22 -4.87
CA THR A 224 -6.20 -3.84 -3.58
C THR A 224 -5.63 -2.53 -3.06
N GLY A 225 -4.30 -2.33 -3.13
CA GLY A 225 -3.66 -1.07 -2.74
C GLY A 225 -4.17 0.11 -3.57
N ALA A 226 -4.30 -0.08 -4.90
CA ALA A 226 -4.88 0.93 -5.80
C ALA A 226 -6.30 1.32 -5.40
N LEU A 227 -7.16 0.34 -5.05
CA LEU A 227 -8.52 0.60 -4.57
C LEU A 227 -8.52 1.37 -3.26
N LEU A 228 -7.72 0.96 -2.27
CA LEU A 228 -7.61 1.65 -0.99
C LEU A 228 -7.22 3.13 -1.15
N ALA A 229 -6.16 3.39 -1.92
CA ALA A 229 -5.68 4.76 -2.16
C ALA A 229 -6.66 5.56 -3.05
N GLY A 230 -7.27 4.94 -4.06
CA GLY A 230 -8.29 5.55 -4.91
C GLY A 230 -9.51 5.98 -4.09
N CYS A 231 -10.10 5.08 -3.30
CA CYS A 231 -11.22 5.42 -2.39
C CYS A 231 -10.85 6.56 -1.43
N THR A 232 -9.64 6.51 -0.85
CA THR A 232 -9.16 7.58 0.03
C THR A 232 -9.04 8.91 -0.70
N ALA A 233 -8.41 8.93 -1.89
CA ALA A 233 -8.23 10.15 -2.66
C ALA A 233 -9.57 10.76 -3.09
N LEU A 234 -10.46 9.94 -3.68
CA LEU A 234 -11.77 10.39 -4.17
C LEU A 234 -12.68 10.92 -3.05
N ALA A 235 -12.65 10.30 -1.86
CA ALA A 235 -13.41 10.77 -0.71
C ALA A 235 -12.89 12.13 -0.16
N LEU A 236 -11.61 12.45 -0.38
CA LEU A 236 -10.97 13.60 0.27
C LEU A 236 -10.78 14.82 -0.62
N VAL A 237 -10.67 14.66 -1.94
CA VAL A 237 -10.47 15.79 -2.86
C VAL A 237 -11.75 16.63 -3.03
N ARG A 238 -11.64 17.83 -3.58
CA ARG A 238 -12.80 18.67 -3.92
C ARG A 238 -13.45 18.16 -5.21
N VAL A 239 -14.76 18.36 -5.38
CA VAL A 239 -15.53 17.92 -6.57
C VAL A 239 -14.85 18.34 -7.88
N ARG A 240 -14.32 19.57 -7.97
CA ARG A 240 -13.60 20.08 -9.15
C ARG A 240 -12.29 19.33 -9.45
N GLN A 241 -11.72 18.64 -8.46
CA GLN A 241 -10.48 17.87 -8.58
C GLN A 241 -10.73 16.39 -8.92
N LEU A 242 -11.99 15.94 -8.84
CA LEU A 242 -12.37 14.54 -9.08
C LEU A 242 -11.92 14.02 -10.46
N PRO A 243 -12.18 14.72 -11.60
CA PRO A 243 -11.78 14.18 -12.90
C PRO A 243 -10.27 13.92 -13.02
N ALA A 244 -9.45 14.87 -12.57
CA ALA A 244 -7.99 14.70 -12.57
C ALA A 244 -7.53 13.60 -11.60
N THR A 245 -8.19 13.45 -10.45
CA THR A 245 -7.90 12.39 -9.47
C THR A 245 -8.25 11.02 -10.04
N VAL A 246 -9.41 10.88 -10.70
CA VAL A 246 -9.82 9.65 -11.39
C VAL A 246 -8.81 9.30 -12.50
N ALA A 247 -8.42 10.29 -13.31
CA ALA A 247 -7.43 10.07 -14.38
C ALA A 247 -6.08 9.57 -13.81
N LEU A 248 -5.60 10.16 -12.72
CA LEU A 248 -4.37 9.70 -12.05
C LEU A 248 -4.54 8.31 -11.44
N TRP A 249 -5.69 8.00 -10.84
CA TRP A 249 -5.96 6.69 -10.29
C TRP A 249 -6.03 5.60 -11.37
N VAL A 250 -6.70 5.87 -12.49
CA VAL A 250 -6.74 4.97 -13.66
C VAL A 250 -5.33 4.79 -14.23
N ALA A 251 -4.56 5.86 -14.39
CA ALA A 251 -3.18 5.78 -14.86
C ALA A 251 -2.28 4.97 -13.90
N ALA A 252 -2.42 5.15 -12.59
CA ALA A 252 -1.72 4.36 -11.58
C ALA A 252 -2.17 2.88 -11.55
N SER A 253 -3.35 2.60 -12.05
CA SER A 253 -3.95 1.26 -12.15
C SER A 253 -3.74 0.62 -13.53
N ALA A 254 -3.16 1.33 -14.48
CA ALA A 254 -3.05 0.89 -15.88
C ALA A 254 -2.44 -0.51 -16.04
N PRO A 255 -1.37 -0.92 -15.31
CA PRO A 255 -0.81 -2.25 -15.49
C PRO A 255 -1.82 -3.38 -15.23
N TRP A 256 -2.49 -3.35 -14.07
CA TRP A 256 -3.43 -4.42 -13.74
C TRP A 256 -4.75 -4.33 -14.50
N LEU A 257 -5.19 -3.12 -14.90
CA LEU A 257 -6.34 -2.95 -15.78
C LEU A 257 -6.06 -3.53 -17.17
N THR A 258 -4.88 -3.24 -17.74
CA THR A 258 -4.42 -3.81 -19.02
C THR A 258 -4.29 -5.33 -18.91
N ALA A 259 -3.69 -5.83 -17.83
CA ALA A 259 -3.57 -7.25 -17.57
C ALA A 259 -4.95 -7.94 -17.49
N THR A 260 -5.92 -7.35 -16.78
CA THR A 260 -7.29 -7.90 -16.68
C THR A 260 -7.99 -7.92 -18.05
N ALA A 261 -7.72 -6.93 -18.92
CA ALA A 261 -8.33 -6.84 -20.24
C ALA A 261 -7.69 -7.78 -21.28
N LEU A 262 -6.40 -8.12 -21.12
CA LEU A 262 -5.63 -8.86 -22.11
C LEU A 262 -5.24 -10.28 -21.67
N SER A 263 -5.38 -10.65 -20.39
CA SER A 263 -5.07 -12.00 -19.90
C SER A 263 -6.05 -13.05 -20.44
N GLY A 264 -5.56 -14.25 -20.64
CA GLY A 264 -6.39 -15.42 -21.04
C GLY A 264 -7.45 -15.81 -20.01
N ALA A 265 -7.30 -15.35 -18.76
CA ALA A 265 -8.25 -15.60 -17.66
C ALA A 265 -9.55 -14.78 -17.74
N GLY A 266 -9.69 -13.85 -18.70
CA GLY A 266 -10.83 -12.93 -18.78
C GLY A 266 -12.22 -13.55 -18.99
N GLY A 267 -12.30 -14.86 -19.28
CA GLY A 267 -13.54 -15.60 -19.46
C GLY A 267 -13.98 -16.45 -18.26
N GLU A 268 -13.11 -16.67 -17.26
CA GLU A 268 -13.47 -17.47 -16.10
C GLU A 268 -13.88 -16.57 -14.91
N PRO A 269 -15.12 -16.72 -14.39
CA PRO A 269 -15.54 -16.00 -13.19
C PRO A 269 -14.76 -16.49 -11.97
N SER A 270 -14.47 -15.57 -11.05
CA SER A 270 -13.86 -15.94 -9.76
C SER A 270 -14.80 -16.86 -8.98
N ASP A 271 -14.25 -17.90 -8.34
CA ASP A 271 -15.02 -18.85 -7.55
C ASP A 271 -15.71 -18.18 -6.33
N PRO A 272 -17.06 -18.17 -6.24
CA PRO A 272 -17.80 -17.62 -5.11
C PRO A 272 -17.47 -18.29 -3.77
N ALA A 273 -17.06 -19.57 -3.77
CA ALA A 273 -16.64 -20.29 -2.56
C ALA A 273 -15.46 -19.59 -1.84
N GLY A 274 -14.71 -18.75 -2.56
CA GLY A 274 -13.68 -17.90 -1.99
C GLY A 274 -14.21 -16.90 -0.93
N ILE A 275 -15.47 -16.48 -0.97
CA ILE A 275 -16.04 -15.57 0.02
C ILE A 275 -16.04 -16.21 1.40
N ALA A 276 -16.58 -17.40 1.54
CA ALA A 276 -16.58 -18.12 2.82
C ALA A 276 -15.17 -18.53 3.27
N ALA A 277 -14.29 -18.89 2.31
CA ALA A 277 -12.91 -19.28 2.58
C ALA A 277 -12.08 -18.13 3.16
N PHE A 278 -12.26 -16.92 2.65
CA PHE A 278 -11.49 -15.72 3.04
C PHE A 278 -12.25 -14.77 3.98
N ALA A 279 -13.37 -15.20 4.55
CA ALA A 279 -14.14 -14.40 5.50
C ALA A 279 -13.32 -13.99 6.72
N ALA A 280 -13.51 -12.75 7.19
CA ALA A 280 -12.84 -12.23 8.36
C ALA A 280 -13.10 -13.12 9.60
N ARG A 281 -12.05 -13.33 10.39
CA ARG A 281 -12.05 -14.25 11.55
C ARG A 281 -12.24 -13.51 12.85
N ALA A 282 -12.92 -14.16 13.79
CA ALA A 282 -12.95 -13.71 15.19
C ALA A 282 -11.64 -14.13 15.91
N GLU A 283 -11.10 -13.23 16.71
CA GLU A 283 -10.00 -13.50 17.63
C GLU A 283 -10.52 -13.77 19.04
N PRO A 284 -9.71 -14.35 19.94
CA PRO A 284 -10.17 -14.72 21.29
C PRO A 284 -10.80 -13.55 22.05
N GLY A 285 -12.03 -13.73 22.50
CA GLY A 285 -12.76 -12.76 23.31
C GLY A 285 -13.30 -11.51 22.60
N LEU A 286 -13.10 -11.37 21.26
CA LEU A 286 -13.42 -10.13 20.54
C LEU A 286 -14.61 -10.25 19.57
N GLY A 287 -14.95 -11.46 19.12
CA GLY A 287 -15.83 -11.61 17.98
C GLY A 287 -15.24 -10.98 16.70
N THR A 288 -15.94 -11.11 15.56
CA THR A 288 -15.44 -10.58 14.27
C THR A 288 -15.34 -9.06 14.27
N LEU A 289 -16.38 -8.36 14.77
CA LEU A 289 -16.40 -6.89 14.81
C LEU A 289 -15.27 -6.32 15.69
N GLY A 290 -15.05 -6.88 16.88
CA GLY A 290 -13.99 -6.43 17.78
C GLY A 290 -12.60 -6.69 17.20
N SER A 291 -12.39 -7.82 16.53
CA SER A 291 -11.13 -8.15 15.86
C SER A 291 -10.82 -7.14 14.76
N LEU A 292 -11.79 -6.82 13.90
CA LEU A 292 -11.66 -5.84 12.82
C LEU A 292 -11.46 -4.41 13.35
N ALA A 293 -12.18 -4.02 14.42
CA ALA A 293 -11.97 -2.74 15.07
C ALA A 293 -10.56 -2.64 15.70
N GLY A 294 -10.01 -3.76 16.16
CA GLY A 294 -8.63 -3.89 16.61
C GLY A 294 -7.60 -3.95 15.50
N LEU A 295 -8.00 -3.81 14.22
CA LEU A 295 -7.17 -3.93 13.02
C LEU A 295 -6.63 -5.35 12.76
N GLY A 296 -7.23 -6.38 13.36
CA GLY A 296 -6.89 -7.79 13.17
C GLY A 296 -7.96 -8.54 12.37
N GLY A 297 -8.03 -9.85 12.56
CA GLY A 297 -9.09 -10.71 12.01
C GLY A 297 -8.83 -11.23 10.60
N ILE A 298 -7.58 -11.40 10.19
CA ILE A 298 -7.25 -12.05 8.91
C ILE A 298 -7.85 -13.45 8.85
N TRP A 299 -8.33 -13.85 7.68
CA TRP A 299 -8.96 -15.15 7.43
C TRP A 299 -8.05 -16.36 7.75
N ASN A 300 -6.76 -16.22 7.50
CA ASN A 300 -5.77 -17.28 7.70
C ASN A 300 -5.29 -17.34 9.16
N ALA A 301 -5.80 -18.30 9.92
CA ALA A 301 -5.41 -18.47 11.32
C ALA A 301 -3.91 -18.75 11.53
N ALA A 302 -3.22 -19.32 10.52
CA ALA A 302 -1.78 -19.56 10.58
C ALA A 302 -0.94 -18.30 10.31
N ALA A 303 -1.55 -17.21 9.81
CA ALA A 303 -0.90 -15.92 9.57
C ALA A 303 -1.21 -14.89 10.66
N VAL A 304 -1.35 -15.34 11.89
CA VAL A 304 -1.68 -14.53 13.07
C VAL A 304 -0.51 -14.60 14.06
N PRO A 305 -0.07 -13.48 14.64
CA PRO A 305 0.93 -13.50 15.70
C PRO A 305 0.44 -14.29 16.92
N ASP A 306 1.34 -14.93 17.65
CA ASP A 306 0.98 -15.75 18.81
C ASP A 306 0.26 -14.95 19.90
N SER A 307 0.66 -13.69 20.11
CA SER A 307 -0.03 -12.77 21.05
C SER A 307 -1.51 -12.58 20.69
N ARG A 308 -1.90 -12.68 19.42
CA ARG A 308 -3.29 -12.53 18.96
C ARG A 308 -4.12 -13.82 19.05
N THR A 309 -3.49 -14.94 19.41
CA THR A 309 -4.17 -16.21 19.70
C THR A 309 -4.49 -16.40 21.19
N THR A 310 -4.10 -15.44 22.03
CA THR A 310 -4.24 -15.43 23.50
C THR A 310 -5.16 -14.31 23.96
N PRO A 311 -5.50 -14.19 25.25
CA PRO A 311 -6.24 -13.04 25.82
C PRO A 311 -5.58 -11.68 25.56
N LEU A 312 -4.29 -11.63 25.21
CA LEU A 312 -3.61 -10.40 24.80
C LEU A 312 -4.26 -9.75 23.58
N ALA A 313 -4.94 -10.51 22.73
CA ALA A 313 -5.75 -9.98 21.63
C ALA A 313 -6.81 -9.00 22.13
N ALA A 314 -7.56 -9.37 23.16
CA ALA A 314 -8.58 -8.51 23.77
C ALA A 314 -7.94 -7.29 24.46
N ILE A 315 -6.86 -7.50 25.22
CA ILE A 315 -6.14 -6.43 25.94
C ILE A 315 -5.61 -5.39 24.95
N SER A 316 -4.91 -5.80 23.89
CA SER A 316 -4.36 -4.89 22.88
C SER A 316 -5.45 -4.13 22.13
N THR A 317 -6.57 -4.80 21.81
CA THR A 317 -7.70 -4.19 21.11
C THR A 317 -8.39 -3.16 21.99
N VAL A 318 -8.67 -3.49 23.26
CA VAL A 318 -9.26 -2.54 24.22
C VAL A 318 -8.34 -1.35 24.45
N ALA A 319 -7.03 -1.57 24.61
CA ALA A 319 -6.05 -0.49 24.78
C ALA A 319 -6.04 0.44 23.56
N LEU A 320 -5.97 -0.12 22.35
CA LEU A 320 -6.00 0.66 21.10
C LEU A 320 -7.29 1.48 20.98
N LEU A 321 -8.45 0.83 21.18
CA LEU A 321 -9.75 1.50 21.06
C LEU A 321 -9.98 2.55 22.14
N ALA A 322 -9.51 2.32 23.36
CA ALA A 322 -9.56 3.32 24.44
C ALA A 322 -8.71 4.56 24.08
N ILE A 323 -7.48 4.36 23.59
CA ILE A 323 -6.60 5.44 23.13
C ILE A 323 -7.25 6.22 21.99
N VAL A 324 -7.82 5.53 21.00
CA VAL A 324 -8.54 6.13 19.87
C VAL A 324 -9.77 6.91 20.35
N ALA A 325 -10.60 6.32 21.22
CA ALA A 325 -11.83 6.92 21.73
C ALA A 325 -11.58 8.25 22.45
N LEU A 326 -10.49 8.36 23.22
CA LEU A 326 -10.09 9.61 23.88
C LEU A 326 -9.93 10.79 22.91
N GLY A 327 -9.55 10.50 21.67
CA GLY A 327 -9.29 11.54 20.67
C GLY A 327 -10.43 11.79 19.67
N VAL A 328 -11.40 10.89 19.53
CA VAL A 328 -12.46 10.98 18.50
C VAL A 328 -13.17 12.34 18.51
N ARG A 329 -13.64 12.80 19.69
CA ARG A 329 -14.32 14.09 19.82
C ARG A 329 -13.41 15.25 19.38
N ALA A 330 -12.15 15.25 19.81
CA ALA A 330 -11.20 16.31 19.46
C ALA A 330 -10.90 16.33 17.95
N VAL A 331 -10.85 15.17 17.29
CA VAL A 331 -10.68 15.05 15.84
C VAL A 331 -11.95 15.53 15.10
N ALA A 332 -13.14 15.13 15.56
CA ALA A 332 -14.41 15.47 14.91
C ALA A 332 -14.80 16.95 15.03
N THR A 333 -14.56 17.56 16.20
CA THR A 333 -15.04 18.91 16.54
C THR A 333 -13.93 19.94 16.71
N GLY A 334 -12.66 19.52 16.71
CA GLY A 334 -11.51 20.38 16.97
C GLY A 334 -11.44 21.58 16.02
N ASN A 335 -11.04 22.74 16.56
CA ASN A 335 -10.83 23.96 15.81
C ASN A 335 -9.70 23.77 14.77
N GLY A 336 -9.79 24.50 13.67
CA GLY A 336 -8.82 24.45 12.56
C GLY A 336 -9.44 24.99 11.28
N ASP A 337 -8.69 24.93 10.20
CA ASP A 337 -9.18 25.30 8.89
C ASP A 337 -10.35 24.40 8.44
N PRO A 338 -11.30 24.92 7.66
CA PRO A 338 -12.48 24.15 7.20
C PRO A 338 -12.10 22.89 6.44
N ASP A 339 -11.06 22.93 5.61
CA ASP A 339 -10.58 21.79 4.83
C ASP A 339 -10.00 20.69 5.74
N GLY A 340 -9.22 21.04 6.75
CA GLY A 340 -8.72 20.09 7.74
C GLY A 340 -9.83 19.44 8.54
N ARG A 341 -10.89 20.19 8.92
CA ARG A 341 -12.08 19.61 9.58
C ARG A 341 -12.82 18.63 8.68
N HIS A 342 -13.03 19.00 7.43
CA HIS A 342 -13.67 18.09 6.46
C HIS A 342 -12.90 16.78 6.33
N ILE A 343 -11.58 16.85 6.12
CA ILE A 343 -10.73 15.65 5.99
C ILE A 343 -10.81 14.78 7.25
N ARG A 344 -10.69 15.37 8.43
CA ARG A 344 -10.78 14.61 9.69
C ARG A 344 -12.11 13.86 9.84
N ARG A 345 -13.25 14.50 9.49
CA ARG A 345 -14.58 13.88 9.54
C ARG A 345 -14.74 12.76 8.51
N VAL A 346 -14.26 12.99 7.28
CA VAL A 346 -14.31 11.95 6.23
C VAL A 346 -13.45 10.75 6.62
N LEU A 347 -12.27 10.97 7.21
CA LEU A 347 -11.42 9.86 7.69
C LEU A 347 -12.09 9.06 8.83
N LEU A 348 -12.81 9.72 9.74
CA LEU A 348 -13.60 9.01 10.77
C LEU A 348 -14.72 8.16 10.15
N LEU A 349 -15.41 8.70 9.13
CA LEU A 349 -16.42 7.95 8.40
C LEU A 349 -15.80 6.76 7.65
N LEU A 350 -14.68 6.97 6.95
CA LEU A 350 -13.96 5.89 6.28
C LEU A 350 -13.52 4.81 7.26
N ALA A 351 -13.08 5.17 8.47
CA ALA A 351 -12.72 4.21 9.50
C ALA A 351 -13.93 3.39 9.97
N ALA A 352 -15.08 4.02 10.15
CA ALA A 352 -16.32 3.31 10.49
C ALA A 352 -16.72 2.33 9.37
N VAL A 353 -16.72 2.78 8.11
CA VAL A 353 -17.02 1.91 6.96
C VAL A 353 -16.00 0.79 6.83
N ALA A 354 -14.70 1.06 7.03
CA ALA A 354 -13.62 0.08 6.95
C ALA A 354 -13.75 -1.06 7.95
N VAL A 355 -14.36 -0.80 9.10
CA VAL A 355 -14.62 -1.83 10.13
C VAL A 355 -15.96 -2.51 9.89
N LEU A 356 -17.01 -1.74 9.59
CA LEU A 356 -18.36 -2.28 9.43
C LEU A 356 -18.52 -3.12 8.15
N PHE A 357 -17.93 -2.70 7.03
CA PHE A 357 -18.07 -3.41 5.76
C PHE A 357 -17.56 -4.87 5.84
N PRO A 358 -16.33 -5.18 6.30
CA PRO A 358 -15.89 -6.55 6.44
C PRO A 358 -16.61 -7.31 7.57
N ALA A 359 -17.07 -6.62 8.63
CA ALA A 359 -17.86 -7.24 9.70
C ALA A 359 -19.20 -7.71 9.17
N LEU A 360 -19.89 -6.89 8.40
CA LEU A 360 -21.14 -7.23 7.73
C LEU A 360 -20.91 -8.31 6.67
N GLY A 361 -19.82 -8.21 5.88
CA GLY A 361 -19.44 -9.20 4.88
C GLY A 361 -19.14 -10.59 5.45
N ALA A 362 -18.82 -10.70 6.74
CA ALA A 362 -18.59 -11.97 7.43
C ALA A 362 -19.89 -12.58 8.04
N THR A 363 -21.03 -11.90 7.94
CA THR A 363 -22.33 -12.45 8.34
C THR A 363 -22.89 -13.38 7.26
N PRO A 364 -23.80 -14.33 7.60
CA PRO A 364 -24.38 -15.24 6.61
C PRO A 364 -24.99 -14.53 5.41
N TRP A 365 -25.81 -13.49 5.64
CA TRP A 365 -26.42 -12.71 4.55
C TRP A 365 -25.42 -11.83 3.80
N GLY A 366 -24.40 -11.31 4.48
CA GLY A 366 -23.31 -10.56 3.84
C GLY A 366 -22.46 -11.44 2.93
N MET A 367 -22.15 -12.67 3.36
CA MET A 367 -21.46 -13.66 2.51
C MET A 367 -22.29 -13.99 1.26
N GLN A 368 -23.61 -14.24 1.39
CA GLN A 368 -24.49 -14.50 0.25
C GLN A 368 -24.50 -13.34 -0.75
N ALA A 369 -24.59 -12.10 -0.24
CA ALA A 369 -24.54 -10.90 -1.09
C ALA A 369 -23.20 -10.77 -1.84
N LEU A 370 -22.07 -11.04 -1.16
CA LEU A 370 -20.74 -11.02 -1.77
C LEU A 370 -20.54 -12.18 -2.76
N GLU A 371 -21.05 -13.37 -2.47
CA GLU A 371 -21.03 -14.52 -3.39
C GLU A 371 -21.79 -14.20 -4.67
N TRP A 372 -22.98 -13.63 -4.53
CA TRP A 372 -23.76 -13.17 -5.68
C TRP A 372 -22.98 -12.13 -6.50
N LEU A 373 -22.36 -11.16 -5.83
CA LEU A 373 -21.59 -10.11 -6.48
C LEU A 373 -20.40 -10.69 -7.26
N VAL A 374 -19.66 -11.63 -6.65
CA VAL A 374 -18.50 -12.29 -7.28
C VAL A 374 -18.91 -13.14 -8.48
N ALA A 375 -20.08 -13.78 -8.42
CA ALA A 375 -20.58 -14.58 -9.52
C ALA A 375 -21.07 -13.76 -10.73
N HIS A 376 -21.51 -12.50 -10.51
CA HIS A 376 -22.18 -11.71 -11.56
C HIS A 376 -21.41 -10.47 -11.99
N MET A 377 -20.42 -9.99 -11.21
CA MET A 377 -19.72 -8.74 -11.52
C MET A 377 -18.21 -8.98 -11.73
N PRO A 378 -17.69 -8.70 -12.93
CA PRO A 378 -16.25 -8.77 -13.19
C PRO A 378 -15.45 -7.90 -12.20
N GLY A 379 -14.35 -8.43 -11.69
CA GLY A 379 -13.49 -7.73 -10.72
C GLY A 379 -13.96 -7.80 -9.26
N ALA A 380 -15.18 -8.28 -8.97
CA ALA A 380 -15.68 -8.44 -7.61
C ALA A 380 -14.88 -9.48 -6.79
N GLY A 381 -14.08 -10.33 -7.43
CA GLY A 381 -13.11 -11.21 -6.77
C GLY A 381 -12.13 -10.50 -5.83
N LEU A 382 -11.89 -9.19 -6.01
CA LEU A 382 -11.11 -8.37 -5.09
C LEU A 382 -11.78 -8.19 -3.72
N LEU A 383 -13.08 -8.44 -3.60
CA LEU A 383 -13.84 -8.38 -2.35
C LEU A 383 -13.81 -9.69 -1.56
N ARG A 384 -13.18 -10.77 -2.04
CA ARG A 384 -13.11 -12.05 -1.32
C ARG A 384 -12.44 -11.91 0.06
N ASP A 385 -11.34 -11.18 0.18
CA ASP A 385 -10.66 -10.87 1.45
C ASP A 385 -11.03 -9.44 1.90
N THR A 386 -12.23 -9.28 2.48
CA THR A 386 -12.74 -7.99 2.94
C THR A 386 -11.92 -7.36 4.06
N GLN A 387 -11.21 -8.15 4.87
CA GLN A 387 -10.35 -7.65 5.95
C GLN A 387 -9.21 -6.74 5.43
N LYS A 388 -8.81 -6.86 4.16
CA LYS A 388 -7.83 -5.94 3.56
C LYS A 388 -8.25 -4.46 3.65
N TYR A 389 -9.56 -4.19 3.59
CA TYR A 389 -10.12 -2.83 3.60
C TYR A 389 -10.07 -2.15 4.98
N VAL A 390 -9.82 -2.90 6.06
CA VAL A 390 -9.60 -2.34 7.40
C VAL A 390 -8.43 -1.34 7.43
N ALA A 391 -7.48 -1.45 6.49
CA ALA A 391 -6.40 -0.48 6.28
C ALA A 391 -6.88 0.98 6.22
N LEU A 392 -8.10 1.23 5.70
CA LEU A 392 -8.70 2.57 5.61
C LEU A 392 -8.99 3.22 6.97
N ALA A 393 -9.03 2.43 8.05
CA ALA A 393 -9.22 2.94 9.41
C ALA A 393 -7.93 3.57 9.98
N MET A 394 -6.76 3.14 9.51
CA MET A 394 -5.47 3.52 10.11
C MET A 394 -5.22 5.04 10.15
N PRO A 395 -5.49 5.85 9.10
CA PRO A 395 -5.26 7.30 9.17
C PRO A 395 -6.09 7.98 10.26
N ALA A 396 -7.35 7.57 10.44
CA ALA A 396 -8.21 8.09 11.51
C ALA A 396 -7.71 7.65 12.90
N TYR A 397 -7.30 6.41 13.04
CA TYR A 397 -6.78 5.87 14.31
C TYR A 397 -5.51 6.61 14.74
N ALA A 398 -4.58 6.87 13.81
CA ALA A 398 -3.38 7.65 14.08
C ALA A 398 -3.72 9.09 14.54
N LEU A 399 -4.70 9.75 13.87
CA LEU A 399 -5.17 11.08 14.27
C LEU A 399 -5.81 11.05 15.66
N CYS A 400 -6.70 10.11 15.91
CA CYS A 400 -7.39 9.99 17.19
C CYS A 400 -6.43 9.67 18.34
N ALA A 401 -5.48 8.77 18.14
CA ALA A 401 -4.50 8.42 19.16
C ALA A 401 -3.62 9.63 19.53
N ALA A 402 -3.14 10.37 18.53
CA ALA A 402 -2.38 11.61 18.77
C ALA A 402 -3.21 12.69 19.49
N ALA A 403 -4.47 12.88 19.08
CA ALA A 403 -5.38 13.82 19.74
C ALA A 403 -5.69 13.38 21.18
N GLY A 404 -5.92 12.08 21.40
CA GLY A 404 -6.16 11.48 22.72
C GLY A 404 -5.00 11.70 23.69
N CYS A 405 -3.77 11.58 23.20
CA CYS A 405 -2.57 11.93 23.97
C CYS A 405 -2.62 13.38 24.47
N GLY A 406 -2.98 14.32 23.57
CA GLY A 406 -3.14 15.73 23.94
C GLY A 406 -4.31 15.99 24.90
N VAL A 407 -5.44 15.28 24.73
CA VAL A 407 -6.60 15.40 25.63
C VAL A 407 -6.24 14.92 27.05
N LEU A 408 -5.59 13.76 27.15
CA LEU A 408 -5.20 13.20 28.44
C LEU A 408 -4.13 14.06 29.12
N ALA A 409 -3.12 14.51 28.38
CA ALA A 409 -2.08 15.39 28.90
C ALA A 409 -2.65 16.69 29.48
N ARG A 410 -3.65 17.31 28.84
CA ARG A 410 -4.33 18.51 29.37
C ARG A 410 -5.06 18.22 30.68
N ARG A 411 -5.73 17.07 30.83
CA ARG A 411 -6.42 16.69 32.09
C ARG A 411 -5.46 16.60 33.27
N PHE A 412 -4.25 16.11 33.05
CA PHE A 412 -3.24 16.02 34.11
C PHE A 412 -2.44 17.30 34.33
N SER A 413 -2.50 18.26 33.38
CA SER A 413 -1.82 19.56 33.50
C SER A 413 -2.73 20.67 34.04
N ALA A 414 -4.04 20.42 34.23
CA ALA A 414 -4.96 21.42 34.75
C ALA A 414 -4.56 21.80 36.19
N PRO A 415 -4.36 23.10 36.52
CA PRO A 415 -4.03 23.53 37.86
C PRO A 415 -5.20 23.21 38.79
N ARG A 416 -4.90 22.70 40.00
CA ARG A 416 -5.88 22.44 41.05
C ARG A 416 -6.45 23.71 41.69
N GLN A 417 -5.98 24.91 41.30
CA GLN A 417 -6.48 26.22 41.76
C GLN A 417 -7.12 26.97 40.58
N PRO A 418 -8.21 27.72 40.82
CA PRO A 418 -8.80 28.57 39.79
C PRO A 418 -7.81 29.65 39.38
N ALA A 419 -7.17 29.47 38.25
CA ALA A 419 -6.34 30.51 37.65
C ALA A 419 -7.23 31.59 37.05
N ALA A 420 -6.77 32.88 37.08
CA ALA A 420 -7.43 33.98 36.43
C ALA A 420 -7.78 33.66 34.98
N ALA A 421 -8.95 34.06 34.53
CA ALA A 421 -9.67 33.55 33.34
C ALA A 421 -8.97 33.72 31.97
N ASP A 422 -7.76 34.29 31.89
CA ASP A 422 -7.14 34.70 30.61
C ASP A 422 -5.77 34.07 30.28
N GLN A 423 -5.30 33.10 31.07
CA GLN A 423 -4.03 32.43 30.69
C GLN A 423 -4.26 31.08 30.01
N PRO A 424 -3.74 30.88 28.78
CA PRO A 424 -3.82 29.58 28.12
C PRO A 424 -3.05 28.52 28.93
N VAL A 425 -3.73 27.45 29.33
CA VAL A 425 -3.14 26.34 30.08
C VAL A 425 -2.00 25.72 29.22
N SER A 426 -0.77 26.09 29.56
CA SER A 426 0.42 25.50 28.90
C SER A 426 0.60 24.08 29.43
N THR A 427 0.32 23.07 28.58
CA THR A 427 0.63 21.67 28.89
C THR A 427 2.13 21.50 29.09
N SER A 428 2.54 21.01 30.26
CA SER A 428 3.94 20.69 30.52
C SER A 428 4.45 19.66 29.48
N ARG A 429 5.61 19.93 28.87
CA ARG A 429 6.26 18.98 27.95
C ARG A 429 6.49 17.62 28.62
N ALA A 430 6.80 17.60 29.91
CA ALA A 430 7.00 16.38 30.69
C ALA A 430 5.72 15.54 30.73
N VAL A 431 4.57 16.12 31.07
CA VAL A 431 3.27 15.40 31.12
C VAL A 431 2.92 14.83 29.75
N THR A 432 3.07 15.60 28.68
CA THR A 432 2.79 15.11 27.33
C THR A 432 3.73 13.95 26.95
N SER A 433 4.99 14.00 27.33
CA SER A 433 5.96 12.92 27.06
C SER A 433 5.64 11.65 27.86
N THR A 434 5.22 11.79 29.13
CA THR A 434 4.81 10.67 29.99
C THR A 434 3.57 9.97 29.43
N VAL A 435 2.54 10.74 29.05
CA VAL A 435 1.32 10.19 28.43
C VAL A 435 1.65 9.50 27.10
N ALA A 436 2.51 10.09 26.28
CA ALA A 436 2.94 9.49 25.01
C ALA A 436 3.70 8.16 25.25
N ALA A 437 4.62 8.13 26.22
CA ALA A 437 5.33 6.92 26.58
C ALA A 437 4.38 5.81 27.07
N LEU A 438 3.40 6.16 27.92
CA LEU A 438 2.36 5.22 28.35
C LEU A 438 1.57 4.66 27.18
N PHE A 439 1.13 5.51 26.23
CA PHE A 439 0.40 5.05 25.05
C PHE A 439 1.25 4.14 24.16
N VAL A 440 2.52 4.47 23.96
CA VAL A 440 3.45 3.61 23.21
C VAL A 440 3.60 2.25 23.89
N VAL A 441 3.78 2.21 25.20
CA VAL A 441 3.89 0.95 25.96
C VAL A 441 2.61 0.12 25.84
N LEU A 442 1.43 0.74 26.01
CA LEU A 442 0.13 0.07 25.91
C LEU A 442 -0.14 -0.49 24.49
N LEU A 443 0.42 0.12 23.45
CA LEU A 443 0.29 -0.35 22.07
C LEU A 443 1.31 -1.44 21.74
N VAL A 444 2.55 -1.29 22.22
CA VAL A 444 3.67 -2.19 21.85
C VAL A 444 3.65 -3.48 22.66
N LEU A 445 3.46 -3.39 23.97
CA LEU A 445 3.62 -4.52 24.88
C LEU A 445 2.66 -5.70 24.60
N PRO A 446 1.35 -5.48 24.33
CA PRO A 446 0.45 -6.61 24.06
C PRO A 446 0.62 -7.25 22.68
N LEU A 447 1.40 -6.63 21.79
CA LEU A 447 1.75 -7.13 20.46
C LEU A 447 3.29 -7.19 20.31
N TYR A 448 3.96 -7.69 21.36
CA TYR A 448 5.43 -7.72 21.45
C TYR A 448 6.09 -8.54 20.35
N ASP A 449 5.40 -9.55 19.86
CA ASP A 449 5.85 -10.46 18.84
C ASP A 449 5.85 -9.87 17.41
N LEU A 450 5.33 -8.65 17.20
CA LEU A 450 5.59 -7.92 15.95
C LEU A 450 7.08 -7.58 15.79
N ALA A 451 7.81 -7.47 16.90
CA ALA A 451 9.26 -7.31 16.86
C ALA A 451 9.95 -8.49 16.19
N TRP A 452 11.12 -8.22 15.63
CA TRP A 452 12.07 -9.20 15.16
C TRP A 452 11.50 -10.19 14.13
N GLY A 453 10.83 -9.65 13.10
CA GLY A 453 10.24 -10.42 12.00
C GLY A 453 9.00 -11.20 12.40
N VAL A 454 8.14 -10.59 13.19
CA VAL A 454 6.95 -11.22 13.76
C VAL A 454 7.32 -12.57 14.44
N GLY A 455 8.06 -12.46 15.56
CA GLY A 455 8.54 -13.63 16.29
C GLY A 455 9.53 -14.50 15.51
N GLY A 456 10.25 -13.93 14.54
CA GLY A 456 11.23 -14.64 13.72
C GLY A 456 10.65 -15.38 12.50
N ALA A 457 9.34 -15.29 12.25
CA ALA A 457 8.72 -15.95 11.10
C ALA A 457 9.11 -15.27 9.78
N VAL A 458 9.18 -13.93 9.76
CA VAL A 458 9.63 -13.13 8.61
C VAL A 458 11.16 -13.07 8.63
N ARG A 459 11.80 -14.02 7.98
CA ARG A 459 13.26 -14.18 7.96
C ARG A 459 13.76 -14.44 6.54
N ALA A 460 15.06 -14.23 6.34
CA ALA A 460 15.72 -14.59 5.10
C ALA A 460 15.96 -16.11 5.02
N VAL A 461 15.71 -16.68 3.85
CA VAL A 461 16.02 -18.07 3.49
C VAL A 461 17.03 -18.11 2.35
N ARG A 462 17.68 -19.25 2.12
CA ARG A 462 18.58 -19.48 0.99
C ARG A 462 18.00 -20.55 0.08
N TYR A 463 17.97 -20.27 -1.21
CA TYR A 463 17.61 -21.27 -2.21
C TYR A 463 18.80 -22.23 -2.42
N PRO A 464 18.54 -23.53 -2.65
CA PRO A 464 19.55 -24.46 -3.16
C PRO A 464 20.11 -23.99 -4.51
N ASP A 465 21.40 -24.28 -4.77
CA ASP A 465 22.07 -23.88 -6.01
C ASP A 465 21.45 -24.53 -7.28
N GLY A 466 20.70 -25.62 -7.11
CA GLY A 466 19.95 -26.27 -8.17
C GLY A 466 19.01 -25.34 -8.93
N TRP A 467 18.40 -24.38 -8.24
CA TRP A 467 17.52 -23.39 -8.86
C TRP A 467 18.23 -22.55 -9.93
N GLN A 468 19.44 -22.10 -9.65
CA GLN A 468 20.23 -21.35 -10.62
C GLN A 468 20.59 -22.21 -11.83
N ARG A 469 21.02 -23.47 -11.57
CA ARG A 469 21.39 -24.41 -12.64
C ARG A 469 20.22 -24.76 -13.54
N VAL A 470 19.00 -24.88 -12.99
CA VAL A 470 17.77 -25.09 -13.75
C VAL A 470 17.45 -23.83 -14.58
N ALA A 471 17.51 -22.63 -13.98
CA ALA A 471 17.23 -21.38 -14.67
C ALA A 471 18.18 -21.12 -15.87
N GLU A 472 19.44 -21.57 -15.79
CA GLU A 472 20.42 -21.47 -16.87
C GLU A 472 20.14 -22.42 -18.06
N ARG A 473 19.32 -23.47 -17.86
CA ARG A 473 19.01 -24.48 -18.89
C ARG A 473 17.68 -24.25 -19.58
N VAL A 474 16.76 -23.59 -18.90
CA VAL A 474 15.44 -23.29 -19.45
C VAL A 474 15.52 -22.07 -20.36
N ASP A 475 14.95 -22.16 -21.53
CA ASP A 475 14.77 -21.02 -22.43
C ASP A 475 13.43 -20.32 -22.19
N ASP A 476 13.27 -19.11 -22.70
CA ASP A 476 12.06 -18.28 -22.60
C ASP A 476 11.06 -18.52 -23.75
N SER A 477 11.29 -19.55 -24.57
CA SER A 477 10.52 -19.77 -25.79
C SER A 477 9.29 -20.65 -25.59
N THR A 478 9.23 -21.42 -24.51
CA THR A 478 8.17 -22.38 -24.23
C THR A 478 7.77 -22.37 -22.74
N ASP A 479 6.57 -22.88 -22.45
CA ASP A 479 6.05 -22.88 -21.10
C ASP A 479 6.58 -24.06 -20.28
N ILE A 480 6.53 -23.89 -18.97
CA ILE A 480 7.04 -24.83 -17.96
C ILE A 480 5.88 -25.38 -17.14
N ALA A 481 5.77 -26.69 -17.03
CA ALA A 481 4.93 -27.35 -16.05
C ALA A 481 5.74 -27.73 -14.82
N VAL A 482 5.13 -27.70 -13.64
CA VAL A 482 5.82 -28.03 -12.37
C VAL A 482 5.09 -29.16 -11.66
N LEU A 483 5.85 -30.10 -11.13
CA LEU A 483 5.41 -31.19 -10.24
C LEU A 483 6.11 -31.02 -8.87
N PRO A 484 5.44 -31.40 -7.77
CA PRO A 484 4.06 -31.95 -7.68
C PRO A 484 3.01 -30.90 -8.04
N GLY A 485 1.78 -31.36 -8.36
CA GLY A 485 0.66 -30.51 -8.71
C GLY A 485 0.31 -29.50 -7.61
N GLY A 486 -0.39 -28.41 -8.00
CA GLY A 486 -0.74 -27.29 -7.14
C GLY A 486 0.32 -26.19 -7.13
N MET A 487 -0.01 -25.04 -6.54
CA MET A 487 0.84 -23.84 -6.57
C MET A 487 1.51 -23.50 -5.22
N PHE A 488 1.27 -24.28 -4.17
CA PHE A 488 1.94 -24.12 -2.88
C PHE A 488 2.93 -25.24 -2.62
N ARG A 489 4.06 -24.88 -2.02
CA ARG A 489 5.19 -25.75 -1.74
C ARG A 489 5.52 -25.78 -0.25
N LYS A 490 6.15 -26.83 0.20
CA LYS A 490 6.67 -26.96 1.56
C LYS A 490 8.10 -27.50 1.50
N PHE A 491 9.03 -26.62 1.18
CA PHE A 491 10.43 -26.99 1.10
C PHE A 491 11.07 -27.10 2.48
N PRO A 492 12.08 -27.96 2.66
CA PRO A 492 12.83 -28.05 3.93
C PRO A 492 13.44 -26.70 4.37
N TYR A 493 13.86 -25.87 3.42
CA TYR A 493 14.48 -24.57 3.68
C TYR A 493 13.49 -23.41 3.89
N SER A 494 12.21 -23.55 3.49
CA SER A 494 11.22 -22.48 3.59
C SER A 494 10.59 -22.33 4.98
N GLY A 495 10.73 -23.32 5.83
CA GLY A 495 10.12 -23.37 7.17
C GLY A 495 8.82 -24.16 7.21
N ALA A 496 8.03 -23.99 8.28
CA ALA A 496 6.84 -24.82 8.52
C ALA A 496 5.62 -24.44 7.66
N ALA A 497 5.51 -23.16 7.27
CA ALA A 497 4.38 -22.66 6.49
C ALA A 497 4.52 -23.03 5.00
N PRO A 498 3.43 -23.42 4.32
CA PRO A 498 3.43 -23.52 2.87
C PRO A 498 3.73 -22.16 2.24
N VAL A 499 4.46 -22.15 1.14
CA VAL A 499 4.86 -20.97 0.38
C VAL A 499 4.40 -21.07 -1.05
N LEU A 500 4.13 -19.96 -1.70
CA LEU A 500 3.95 -19.96 -3.15
C LEU A 500 5.20 -20.50 -3.82
N ASP A 501 4.99 -21.26 -4.88
CA ASP A 501 6.05 -21.81 -5.72
C ASP A 501 6.95 -20.68 -6.24
N PRO A 502 8.27 -20.74 -6.02
CA PRO A 502 9.21 -19.77 -6.54
C PRO A 502 9.50 -19.91 -8.04
N ALA A 503 9.21 -21.05 -8.66
CA ALA A 503 9.50 -21.33 -10.06
C ALA A 503 9.03 -20.21 -11.02
N PRO A 504 7.81 -19.64 -10.91
CA PRO A 504 7.34 -18.58 -11.80
C PRO A 504 8.18 -17.29 -11.77
N ARG A 505 8.99 -17.11 -10.71
CA ARG A 505 9.84 -15.91 -10.55
C ARG A 505 11.32 -16.19 -10.76
N ILE A 506 11.75 -17.45 -10.63
CA ILE A 506 13.15 -17.85 -10.82
C ILE A 506 13.44 -18.24 -12.27
N LEU A 507 12.45 -18.79 -12.98
CA LEU A 507 12.66 -19.32 -14.33
C LEU A 507 12.39 -18.27 -15.41
N PRO A 508 13.14 -18.29 -16.54
CA PRO A 508 12.96 -17.33 -17.61
C PRO A 508 11.72 -17.58 -18.49
N GLY A 509 11.18 -18.82 -18.50
CA GLY A 509 9.95 -19.19 -19.21
C GLY A 509 8.70 -19.03 -18.35
N ASP A 510 7.53 -18.97 -18.99
CA ASP A 510 6.26 -18.92 -18.28
C ASP A 510 5.95 -20.23 -17.58
N VAL A 511 5.74 -20.18 -16.28
CA VAL A 511 5.35 -21.33 -15.46
C VAL A 511 3.84 -21.38 -15.32
N LEU A 512 3.24 -22.48 -15.75
CA LEU A 512 1.79 -22.68 -15.70
C LEU A 512 1.31 -22.87 -14.27
N GLN A 513 0.34 -22.07 -13.84
CA GLN A 513 -0.25 -22.13 -12.51
C GLN A 513 -1.78 -22.24 -12.60
N THR A 514 -2.37 -23.23 -11.92
CA THR A 514 -3.83 -23.43 -11.90
C THR A 514 -4.57 -22.30 -11.19
N GLY A 515 -3.91 -21.64 -10.26
CA GLY A 515 -4.54 -20.63 -9.39
C GLY A 515 -5.39 -21.22 -8.27
N GLU A 516 -5.45 -22.53 -8.13
CA GLU A 516 -6.23 -23.22 -7.10
C GLU A 516 -5.63 -23.03 -5.71
N LEU A 517 -6.51 -22.84 -4.72
CA LEU A 517 -6.15 -22.59 -3.33
C LEU A 517 -6.83 -23.58 -2.39
N PRO A 518 -6.08 -24.48 -1.74
CA PRO A 518 -6.61 -25.29 -0.65
C PRO A 518 -6.75 -24.44 0.61
N VAL A 519 -7.99 -24.17 1.06
CA VAL A 519 -8.28 -23.36 2.24
C VAL A 519 -9.27 -24.09 3.12
N ARG A 520 -8.91 -24.36 4.38
CA ARG A 520 -9.79 -24.97 5.40
C ARG A 520 -10.48 -26.26 4.91
N GLY A 521 -9.73 -27.14 4.21
CA GLY A 521 -10.27 -28.40 3.70
C GLY A 521 -11.16 -28.28 2.46
N ARG A 522 -11.26 -27.08 1.86
CA ARG A 522 -11.93 -26.83 0.58
C ARG A 522 -10.91 -26.36 -0.44
N THR A 523 -11.14 -26.66 -1.71
CA THR A 523 -10.37 -26.08 -2.81
C THR A 523 -11.17 -24.95 -3.44
N VAL A 524 -10.62 -23.74 -3.42
CA VAL A 524 -11.14 -22.61 -4.19
C VAL A 524 -10.56 -22.73 -5.58
N SER A 525 -11.40 -22.80 -6.59
CA SER A 525 -10.97 -22.94 -7.98
C SER A 525 -10.17 -21.71 -8.43
N GLY A 526 -9.17 -21.96 -9.26
CA GLY A 526 -8.38 -20.92 -9.91
C GLY A 526 -8.81 -20.68 -11.35
N GLU A 527 -8.31 -19.60 -11.93
CA GLU A 527 -8.66 -19.16 -13.27
C GLU A 527 -7.70 -19.70 -14.37
N GLY A 528 -6.80 -20.65 -14.05
CA GLY A 528 -5.82 -21.22 -14.99
C GLY A 528 -6.31 -22.49 -15.68
N ALA A 529 -7.22 -22.39 -16.65
CA ALA A 529 -7.81 -23.55 -17.33
C ALA A 529 -6.77 -24.44 -18.04
N ARG A 530 -5.84 -23.84 -18.82
CA ARG A 530 -4.78 -24.57 -19.51
C ARG A 530 -3.80 -25.23 -18.53
N ALA A 531 -3.40 -24.52 -17.49
CA ALA A 531 -2.56 -25.06 -16.43
C ALA A 531 -3.20 -26.29 -15.77
N ARG A 532 -4.52 -26.24 -15.54
CA ARG A 532 -5.29 -27.38 -15.00
C ARG A 532 -5.33 -28.57 -15.96
N GLN A 533 -5.45 -28.33 -17.28
CA GLN A 533 -5.37 -29.40 -18.28
C GLN A 533 -3.99 -30.07 -18.26
N VAL A 534 -2.91 -29.28 -18.24
CA VAL A 534 -1.54 -29.80 -18.18
C VAL A 534 -1.28 -30.54 -16.88
N GLU A 535 -1.70 -30.04 -15.74
CA GLU A 535 -1.57 -30.71 -14.44
C GLU A 535 -2.34 -32.03 -14.44
N THR A 536 -3.58 -32.04 -14.94
CA THR A 536 -4.40 -33.24 -15.05
C THR A 536 -3.73 -34.31 -15.95
N LEU A 537 -3.19 -33.90 -17.11
CA LEU A 537 -2.48 -34.77 -18.04
C LEU A 537 -1.26 -35.42 -17.35
N LEU A 538 -0.45 -34.63 -16.65
CA LEU A 538 0.72 -35.12 -15.90
C LEU A 538 0.31 -36.11 -14.80
N LEU A 539 -0.68 -35.74 -13.98
CA LEU A 539 -1.13 -36.59 -12.87
C LEU A 539 -1.77 -37.90 -13.31
N HIS A 540 -2.30 -37.98 -14.55
CA HIS A 540 -2.86 -39.20 -15.11
C HIS A 540 -1.84 -40.02 -15.94
N GLY A 541 -0.61 -39.54 -16.11
CA GLY A 541 0.43 -40.21 -16.88
C GLY A 541 0.20 -40.16 -18.38
N GLY A 542 -0.32 -39.05 -18.88
CA GLY A 542 -0.65 -38.81 -20.29
C GLY A 542 0.58 -38.76 -21.21
N PRO A 543 0.37 -38.78 -22.54
CA PRO A 543 1.46 -38.80 -23.52
C PRO A 543 2.19 -37.43 -23.62
N ALA A 544 3.51 -37.48 -23.82
CA ALA A 544 4.36 -36.28 -23.96
C ALA A 544 3.94 -35.39 -25.14
N VAL A 545 3.38 -35.95 -26.21
CA VAL A 545 2.93 -35.18 -27.38
C VAL A 545 1.78 -34.23 -27.03
N ASP A 546 0.95 -34.54 -26.06
CA ASP A 546 -0.13 -33.65 -25.62
C ASP A 546 0.39 -32.48 -24.78
N LEU A 547 1.51 -32.65 -24.05
CA LEU A 547 2.24 -31.52 -23.42
C LEU A 547 2.75 -30.56 -24.48
N ALA A 548 3.38 -31.07 -25.54
CA ALA A 548 3.87 -30.27 -26.65
C ALA A 548 2.75 -29.47 -27.36
N ARG A 549 1.57 -30.09 -27.58
CA ARG A 549 0.36 -29.41 -28.10
C ARG A 549 -0.19 -28.33 -27.16
N LEU A 550 -0.01 -28.51 -25.86
CA LEU A 550 -0.40 -27.51 -24.86
C LEU A 550 0.65 -26.42 -24.64
N GLY A 551 1.75 -26.42 -25.42
CA GLY A 551 2.79 -25.39 -25.38
C GLY A 551 3.87 -25.62 -24.34
N VAL A 552 3.86 -26.76 -23.64
CA VAL A 552 4.83 -27.09 -22.60
C VAL A 552 6.10 -27.65 -23.22
N GLY A 553 7.22 -26.96 -23.03
CA GLY A 553 8.54 -27.42 -23.45
C GLY A 553 9.38 -28.05 -22.35
N TRP A 554 9.04 -27.74 -21.10
CA TRP A 554 9.78 -28.19 -19.92
C TRP A 554 8.86 -28.69 -18.81
N VAL A 555 9.31 -29.74 -18.11
CA VAL A 555 8.69 -30.20 -16.85
C VAL A 555 9.73 -30.16 -15.75
N LEU A 556 9.49 -29.33 -14.74
CA LEU A 556 10.28 -29.25 -13.52
C LEU A 556 9.64 -30.13 -12.44
N VAL A 557 10.44 -30.97 -11.81
CA VAL A 557 10.03 -31.77 -10.64
C VAL A 557 10.77 -31.26 -9.41
N GLU A 558 10.03 -30.75 -8.45
CA GLU A 558 10.53 -30.32 -7.14
C GLU A 558 10.47 -31.48 -6.15
N ARG A 559 11.59 -32.16 -5.96
CA ARG A 559 11.70 -33.47 -5.31
C ARG A 559 11.50 -33.46 -3.80
N THR A 560 11.82 -32.34 -3.16
CA THR A 560 11.82 -32.22 -1.68
C THR A 560 10.52 -31.64 -1.10
N THR A 561 9.54 -31.29 -1.95
CA THR A 561 8.25 -30.78 -1.51
C THR A 561 7.15 -31.83 -1.64
N PRO A 562 6.30 -32.02 -0.61
CA PRO A 562 5.17 -32.93 -0.70
C PRO A 562 4.07 -32.37 -1.62
N GLY A 563 3.37 -33.26 -2.33
CA GLY A 563 2.25 -32.88 -3.17
C GLY A 563 1.81 -34.03 -4.08
N PRO A 564 0.73 -33.84 -4.88
CA PRO A 564 0.23 -34.91 -5.77
C PRO A 564 1.18 -35.12 -6.96
N LEU A 565 1.64 -36.33 -7.12
CA LEU A 565 2.41 -36.80 -8.28
C LEU A 565 1.59 -37.70 -9.19
N GLY A 566 0.55 -38.35 -8.68
CA GLY A 566 -0.30 -39.26 -9.45
C GLY A 566 0.50 -40.33 -10.18
N ARG A 567 0.22 -40.51 -11.47
CA ARG A 567 0.94 -41.41 -12.38
C ARG A 567 1.95 -40.68 -13.27
N SER A 568 2.42 -39.48 -12.88
CA SER A 568 3.31 -38.66 -13.68
C SER A 568 4.61 -39.33 -14.10
N ALA A 569 5.08 -40.35 -13.36
CA ALA A 569 6.24 -41.17 -13.75
C ALA A 569 6.10 -41.75 -15.17
N ALA A 570 4.88 -42.09 -15.60
CA ALA A 570 4.64 -42.61 -16.95
C ALA A 570 4.81 -41.55 -18.04
N THR A 571 4.49 -40.28 -17.75
CA THR A 571 4.78 -39.14 -18.64
C THR A 571 6.26 -38.82 -18.62
N LEU A 572 6.87 -38.71 -17.42
CA LEU A 572 8.30 -38.36 -17.27
C LEU A 572 9.22 -39.35 -17.97
N ALA A 573 8.86 -40.66 -18.01
CA ALA A 573 9.62 -41.68 -18.75
C ALA A 573 9.65 -41.44 -20.28
N GLN A 574 8.79 -40.58 -20.83
CA GLN A 574 8.75 -40.21 -22.25
C GLN A 574 9.54 -38.92 -22.52
N LEU A 575 10.03 -38.25 -21.50
CA LEU A 575 10.74 -36.95 -21.58
C LEU A 575 12.26 -37.17 -21.52
N GLU A 576 13.00 -36.18 -22.00
CA GLU A 576 14.46 -36.16 -21.96
C GLU A 576 14.96 -35.54 -20.64
N PRO A 577 15.63 -36.29 -19.76
CA PRO A 577 16.20 -35.74 -18.54
C PRO A 577 17.37 -34.80 -18.89
N THR A 578 17.29 -33.55 -18.42
CA THR A 578 18.30 -32.53 -18.73
C THR A 578 19.12 -32.14 -17.51
N TYR A 579 18.52 -32.19 -16.33
CA TYR A 579 19.17 -31.91 -15.07
C TYR A 579 18.52 -32.69 -13.92
N GLU A 580 19.33 -33.14 -12.98
CA GLU A 580 18.86 -33.80 -11.78
C GLU A 580 19.85 -33.57 -10.62
N ASP A 581 19.32 -33.18 -9.45
CA ASP A 581 20.03 -33.15 -8.19
C ASP A 581 19.12 -33.63 -7.03
N ALA A 582 19.51 -33.42 -5.78
CA ALA A 582 18.75 -33.82 -4.62
C ALA A 582 17.39 -33.11 -4.50
N ASP A 583 17.29 -31.86 -4.97
CA ASP A 583 16.13 -31.00 -4.78
C ASP A 583 15.26 -30.89 -6.03
N LEU A 584 15.84 -30.92 -7.24
CA LEU A 584 15.19 -30.60 -8.50
C LEU A 584 15.52 -31.62 -9.58
N ALA A 585 14.55 -31.91 -10.47
CA ALA A 585 14.81 -32.61 -11.74
C ALA A 585 14.11 -31.87 -12.87
N LEU A 586 14.81 -31.64 -13.99
CA LEU A 586 14.32 -30.93 -15.17
C LEU A 586 14.29 -31.88 -16.37
N TYR A 587 13.15 -31.89 -17.03
CA TYR A 587 12.91 -32.70 -18.21
C TYR A 587 12.50 -31.84 -19.39
N ARG A 588 13.02 -32.16 -20.58
CA ARG A 588 12.61 -31.54 -21.85
C ARG A 588 11.53 -32.35 -22.52
N VAL A 589 10.50 -31.69 -23.01
CA VAL A 589 9.43 -32.31 -23.80
C VAL A 589 9.93 -32.48 -25.25
N PRO A 590 9.94 -33.71 -25.80
CA PRO A 590 10.40 -33.96 -27.16
C PRO A 590 9.39 -33.50 -28.21
N GLY A 591 9.89 -33.17 -29.41
CA GLY A 591 9.07 -32.83 -30.58
C GLY A 591 8.87 -31.33 -30.80
N VAL A 592 7.90 -30.98 -31.64
CA VAL A 592 7.56 -29.61 -31.96
C VAL A 592 6.57 -29.07 -30.95
N ILE A 593 6.96 -27.99 -30.25
CA ILE A 593 6.13 -27.36 -29.24
C ILE A 593 5.24 -26.29 -29.90
N GLU A 594 3.92 -26.38 -29.69
CA GLU A 594 2.96 -25.37 -30.14
C GLU A 594 3.07 -24.15 -29.24
N ARG A 595 3.78 -23.12 -29.71
CA ARG A 595 3.95 -21.88 -28.94
C ARG A 595 2.62 -21.18 -28.65
N ARG A 596 2.36 -20.86 -27.40
CA ARG A 596 1.18 -20.17 -26.93
C ARG A 596 1.61 -18.98 -26.06
N GLY A 597 2.00 -17.91 -26.70
CA GLY A 597 2.41 -16.67 -26.01
C GLY A 597 1.57 -15.49 -26.43
N SER A 598 1.74 -14.38 -25.73
CA SER A 598 1.11 -13.11 -26.07
C SER A 598 1.63 -12.55 -27.38
N THR A 599 0.80 -11.80 -28.10
CA THR A 599 1.19 -11.11 -29.32
C THR A 599 2.14 -9.94 -29.01
N THR A 600 2.95 -9.51 -29.99
CA THR A 600 3.81 -8.32 -29.89
C THR A 600 3.00 -7.08 -29.51
N GLN A 601 1.77 -6.96 -30.01
CA GLN A 601 0.89 -5.85 -29.70
C GLN A 601 0.43 -5.86 -28.22
N GLN A 602 0.05 -7.02 -27.69
CA GLN A 602 -0.33 -7.16 -26.27
C GLN A 602 0.85 -6.81 -25.36
N ARG A 603 2.07 -7.32 -25.67
CA ARG A 603 3.28 -6.95 -24.93
C ARG A 603 3.56 -5.45 -24.98
N ALA A 604 3.40 -4.81 -26.14
CA ALA A 604 3.58 -3.35 -26.27
C ALA A 604 2.62 -2.57 -25.37
N PHE A 605 1.34 -2.95 -25.31
CA PHE A 605 0.36 -2.32 -24.40
C PHE A 605 0.72 -2.55 -22.94
N ALA A 606 1.13 -3.76 -22.56
CA ALA A 606 1.55 -4.07 -21.20
C ALA A 606 2.79 -3.20 -20.82
N TYR A 607 3.82 -3.14 -21.67
CA TYR A 607 4.99 -2.30 -21.40
C TYR A 607 4.65 -0.82 -21.31
N ALA A 608 3.76 -0.30 -22.14
CA ALA A 608 3.31 1.10 -22.07
C ALA A 608 2.62 1.40 -20.74
N ALA A 609 1.73 0.51 -20.30
CA ALA A 609 1.02 0.63 -19.01
C ALA A 609 1.99 0.60 -17.82
N HIS A 610 2.94 -0.34 -17.80
CA HIS A 610 3.96 -0.43 -16.76
C HIS A 610 4.90 0.77 -16.77
N SER A 611 5.28 1.29 -17.95
CA SER A 611 6.12 2.49 -18.08
C SER A 611 5.41 3.73 -17.57
N LEU A 612 4.11 3.90 -17.87
CA LEU A 612 3.30 5.00 -17.34
C LEU A 612 3.23 4.95 -15.81
N TRP A 613 2.94 3.79 -15.24
CA TRP A 613 2.91 3.57 -13.80
C TRP A 613 4.28 3.85 -13.16
N GLY A 614 5.36 3.32 -13.73
CA GLY A 614 6.73 3.51 -13.25
C GLY A 614 7.16 4.98 -13.31
N ALA A 615 6.80 5.70 -14.37
CA ALA A 615 7.04 7.14 -14.49
C ALA A 615 6.33 7.92 -13.36
N MET A 616 5.08 7.59 -13.04
CA MET A 616 4.36 8.22 -11.92
C MET A 616 5.02 7.92 -10.57
N LEU A 617 5.48 6.68 -10.36
CA LEU A 617 6.14 6.24 -9.15
C LEU A 617 7.44 7.03 -8.89
N VAL A 618 8.21 7.31 -9.92
CA VAL A 618 9.51 7.99 -9.85
C VAL A 618 9.34 9.52 -9.91
N ALA A 619 8.56 10.03 -10.86
CA ALA A 619 8.41 11.47 -11.07
C ALA A 619 7.71 12.16 -9.89
N GLY A 620 6.74 11.49 -9.24
CA GLY A 620 6.03 12.04 -8.09
C GLY A 620 6.97 12.54 -6.98
N PRO A 621 7.77 11.66 -6.37
CA PRO A 621 8.75 12.04 -5.35
C PRO A 621 9.80 13.04 -5.85
N LEU A 622 10.31 12.91 -7.08
CA LEU A 622 11.34 13.80 -7.63
C LEU A 622 10.84 15.25 -7.76
N VAL A 623 9.62 15.45 -8.26
CA VAL A 623 9.00 16.78 -8.33
C VAL A 623 8.83 17.39 -6.94
N VAL A 624 8.36 16.61 -5.96
CA VAL A 624 8.21 17.07 -4.58
C VAL A 624 9.56 17.49 -3.99
N LEU A 625 10.60 16.71 -4.18
CA LEU A 625 11.95 17.00 -3.69
C LEU A 625 12.54 18.24 -4.39
N GLY A 626 12.39 18.34 -5.71
CA GLY A 626 12.86 19.48 -6.50
C GLY A 626 12.22 20.80 -6.08
N VAL A 627 10.91 20.82 -5.83
CA VAL A 627 10.18 21.99 -5.33
C VAL A 627 10.68 22.39 -3.93
N ARG A 628 10.89 21.43 -3.03
CA ARG A 628 11.42 21.70 -1.68
C ARG A 628 12.84 22.23 -1.71
N ALA A 629 13.71 21.70 -2.56
CA ALA A 629 15.08 22.16 -2.70
C ALA A 629 15.14 23.62 -3.19
N ARG A 630 14.34 23.96 -4.22
CA ARG A 630 14.22 25.35 -4.72
C ARG A 630 13.69 26.32 -3.67
N SER A 631 12.72 25.90 -2.87
CA SER A 631 12.19 26.73 -1.78
C SER A 631 13.23 27.00 -0.69
N ARG A 632 14.03 26.00 -0.30
CA ARG A 632 15.13 26.16 0.67
C ARG A 632 16.24 27.06 0.15
N ALA A 633 16.62 26.92 -1.11
CA ALA A 633 17.64 27.76 -1.74
C ALA A 633 17.22 29.25 -1.80
N ARG A 634 15.92 29.52 -2.01
CA ARG A 634 15.36 30.89 -2.00
C ARG A 634 15.28 31.53 -0.60
N MET A 635 15.17 30.73 0.47
CA MET A 635 15.19 31.22 1.85
C MET A 635 16.60 31.51 2.36
N ARG A 636 17.62 30.98 1.73
CA ARG A 636 19.04 31.22 2.08
C ARG A 636 19.66 32.40 1.32
N ARG A 637 18.97 32.92 0.31
CA ARG A 637 19.29 34.15 -0.43
C ARG A 637 18.34 35.30 0.02
#